data_6caae0e1ffa3983960717e34e08483a7
#
_entry.id   6caae0e1ffa3983960717e34e08483a7
#
_cell.length_a   1.000
_cell.length_b   1.000
_cell.length_c   1.000
_cell.angle_alpha   90.00
_cell.angle_beta   90.00
_cell.angle_gamma   90.00
#
_symmetry.space_group_name_H-M   'P 1'
#
loop_
_entity.id
_entity.type
_entity.pdbx_description
1 polymer ?
#
loop_
_entity_poly.entity_id
_entity_poly.type
_entity_poly.pdbx_seq_one_letter_code
_entity_poly.pdbx_strand_id
1 'polypeptide(L)'
;MAGCVQRNAIPAKIEIELEDGSRATPEKISPTAFADLGDAERSALFALSQWCGGAITSFLQLDLRQTGELLKLLDRVPCFFPANDPENPIEWRDGALEGVSEFIEITEPQRPRPVREIPETVEDNTPYSPPVRSIPDYNGPDIEVEGSTEYLRIILPSSEHPNYKEVLRLLRSWNFLRDRSHRHWWWLRDPAKTLDFLAAHQEDFELDFDAEFTENFKKQTAAIEKATLHTNANESADDIEVEISIEAGDAPSDLLEHALATGQNHIKHGKKVYFLTRELREKTTQLLRRVSGNPDAPLLARSSHPVEKFQAPALEEFLTEADPRFKPPAQWKKRSLALRDLSALTFPKLDKKLEETLRPYQKTGVAWLMHLFQHGLGGILADEMGLGKTLQALAFLSALRRKGSLVKTSLVVCPATLLENWKREAQRFCPEFSTHIHHGSNRTEEAKELGKYDLIITSYGTLVRDVELFEPIPLLCVIGDEAQHLKNRKTNNAKAMSSLSSEGRVLLTGTPIENSVSDLLSLLEFLMPGARPNLPPSSRGDERIWHEQRILKEAAPYLLRRSKKQVAPELPEKIEQLLFVEMTEDQQECYADIRQSAETELSKLADSGASEGAMRMKTLTQLLRLRQTCCDPRLIDPDFPADQSAKLNAFRELLYTCLEGGHRL
;
A
#
# COMPACT_ATOMS: atom_id res chain seq x y z
N MET A 1 -6.86 -13.30 -24.79
CA MET A 1 -6.55 -13.04 -23.37
C MET A 1 -5.17 -13.62 -23.09
N ALA A 2 -4.14 -12.83 -23.23
CA ALA A 2 -2.78 -13.18 -22.87
C ALA A 2 -2.44 -12.38 -21.62
N GLY A 3 -2.59 -13.02 -20.47
CA GLY A 3 -2.15 -12.46 -19.21
C GLY A 3 -0.64 -12.31 -19.22
N CYS A 4 -0.18 -11.17 -18.79
CA CYS A 4 1.22 -10.89 -18.50
C CYS A 4 1.67 -11.88 -17.42
N VAL A 5 2.33 -12.96 -17.80
CA VAL A 5 2.97 -13.88 -16.87
C VAL A 5 4.14 -13.11 -16.27
N GLN A 6 4.06 -12.79 -14.98
CA GLN A 6 5.25 -12.38 -14.23
C GLN A 6 6.31 -13.48 -14.44
N ARG A 7 7.44 -13.13 -15.03
CA ARG A 7 8.52 -14.06 -15.42
C ARG A 7 9.11 -14.93 -14.29
N ASN A 8 8.65 -14.76 -13.05
CA ASN A 8 9.16 -15.41 -11.84
C ASN A 8 8.07 -16.09 -10.99
N ALA A 9 6.88 -16.37 -11.54
CA ALA A 9 5.82 -17.07 -10.81
C ALA A 9 5.63 -18.48 -11.35
N ILE A 10 5.60 -19.47 -10.45
CA ILE A 10 5.39 -20.87 -10.77
C ILE A 10 3.93 -21.19 -10.52
N PRO A 11 3.17 -21.60 -11.55
CA PRO A 11 1.80 -22.06 -11.36
C PRO A 11 1.82 -23.42 -10.65
N ALA A 12 1.20 -23.49 -9.48
CA ALA A 12 1.08 -24.72 -8.70
C ALA A 12 -0.39 -25.11 -8.55
N LYS A 13 -0.69 -26.40 -8.77
CA LYS A 13 -1.97 -26.99 -8.44
C LYS A 13 -1.82 -27.77 -7.14
N ILE A 14 -2.72 -27.52 -6.19
CA ILE A 14 -2.70 -28.17 -4.88
C ILE A 14 -3.80 -29.23 -4.83
N GLU A 15 -3.42 -30.44 -4.55
CA GLU A 15 -4.30 -31.59 -4.31
C GLU A 15 -3.86 -32.26 -3.01
N ILE A 16 -4.81 -32.77 -2.25
CA ILE A 16 -4.57 -33.53 -1.01
C ILE A 16 -5.03 -34.96 -1.27
N GLU A 17 -4.15 -35.93 -1.03
CA GLU A 17 -4.46 -37.35 -1.13
C GLU A 17 -5.10 -37.80 0.18
N LEU A 18 -6.27 -38.43 0.09
CA LEU A 18 -7.00 -38.94 1.24
C LEU A 18 -6.59 -40.39 1.53
N GLU A 19 -6.91 -40.92 2.72
CA GLU A 19 -6.58 -42.28 3.13
C GLU A 19 -7.07 -43.40 2.16
N ASP A 20 -8.12 -43.10 1.40
CA ASP A 20 -8.68 -44.03 0.37
C ASP A 20 -7.93 -43.94 -0.97
N GLY A 21 -6.87 -43.13 -1.09
CA GLY A 21 -6.10 -42.91 -2.30
C GLY A 21 -6.78 -41.93 -3.28
N SER A 22 -7.91 -41.35 -2.95
CA SER A 22 -8.54 -40.31 -3.77
C SER A 22 -7.90 -38.96 -3.57
N ARG A 23 -7.83 -38.12 -4.61
CA ARG A 23 -7.27 -36.77 -4.57
C ARG A 23 -8.39 -35.73 -4.55
N ALA A 24 -8.36 -34.85 -3.60
CA ALA A 24 -9.32 -33.76 -3.47
C ALA A 24 -8.63 -32.39 -3.42
N THR A 25 -9.32 -31.38 -3.92
CA THR A 25 -8.82 -29.99 -3.81
C THR A 25 -9.06 -29.44 -2.41
N PRO A 26 -8.21 -28.54 -1.90
CA PRO A 26 -8.33 -28.00 -0.54
C PRO A 26 -9.71 -27.47 -0.18
N GLU A 27 -10.43 -26.94 -1.17
CA GLU A 27 -11.78 -26.36 -1.01
C GLU A 27 -12.87 -27.42 -0.70
N LYS A 28 -12.59 -28.69 -0.99
CA LYS A 28 -13.55 -29.80 -0.82
C LYS A 28 -13.29 -30.65 0.41
N ILE A 29 -12.26 -30.35 1.17
CA ILE A 29 -11.83 -31.16 2.29
C ILE A 29 -12.43 -30.62 3.60
N SER A 30 -12.95 -31.50 4.43
CA SER A 30 -13.49 -31.11 5.74
C SER A 30 -12.34 -30.68 6.68
N PRO A 31 -12.58 -29.73 7.60
CA PRO A 31 -11.56 -29.31 8.59
C PRO A 31 -10.99 -30.44 9.43
N THR A 32 -11.73 -31.53 9.60
CA THR A 32 -11.29 -32.71 10.37
C THR A 32 -10.25 -33.52 9.64
N ALA A 33 -10.25 -33.57 8.30
CA ALA A 33 -9.25 -34.27 7.51
C ALA A 33 -7.86 -33.59 7.54
N PHE A 34 -7.78 -32.32 7.90
CA PHE A 34 -6.52 -31.64 8.11
C PHE A 34 -5.80 -32.07 9.42
N ALA A 35 -6.51 -32.70 10.35
CA ALA A 35 -5.93 -33.17 11.60
C ALA A 35 -5.05 -34.42 11.41
N ASP A 36 -5.27 -35.16 10.32
CA ASP A 36 -4.57 -36.41 10.02
C ASP A 36 -3.29 -36.20 9.19
N LEU A 37 -3.01 -34.97 8.76
CA LEU A 37 -1.78 -34.63 8.04
C LEU A 37 -0.56 -34.60 8.97
N GLY A 38 0.62 -34.95 8.45
CA GLY A 38 1.87 -34.83 9.13
C GLY A 38 2.24 -33.38 9.51
N ASP A 39 3.23 -33.21 10.39
CA ASP A 39 3.64 -31.89 10.86
C ASP A 39 4.21 -31.01 9.74
N ALA A 40 4.87 -31.61 8.76
CA ALA A 40 5.44 -30.93 7.60
C ALA A 40 4.34 -30.39 6.68
N GLU A 41 3.35 -31.26 6.35
CA GLU A 41 2.22 -30.88 5.52
C GLU A 41 1.34 -29.83 6.17
N ARG A 42 1.10 -29.92 7.48
CA ARG A 42 0.37 -28.87 8.24
C ARG A 42 1.09 -27.52 8.19
N SER A 43 2.42 -27.54 8.36
CA SER A 43 3.22 -26.32 8.28
C SER A 43 3.21 -25.72 6.89
N ALA A 44 3.26 -26.53 5.85
CA ALA A 44 3.17 -26.10 4.46
C ALA A 44 1.80 -25.53 4.11
N LEU A 45 0.71 -26.18 4.55
CA LEU A 45 -0.65 -25.65 4.37
C LEU A 45 -0.88 -24.35 5.15
N PHE A 46 -0.29 -24.22 6.33
CA PHE A 46 -0.34 -22.97 7.08
C PHE A 46 0.37 -21.83 6.34
N ALA A 47 1.56 -22.09 5.80
CA ALA A 47 2.29 -21.11 4.98
C ALA A 47 1.48 -20.71 3.73
N LEU A 48 0.90 -21.67 3.02
CA LEU A 48 0.03 -21.44 1.87
C LEU A 48 -1.19 -20.59 2.25
N SER A 49 -1.84 -20.90 3.37
CA SER A 49 -2.97 -20.12 3.87
C SER A 49 -2.60 -18.67 4.16
N GLN A 50 -1.42 -18.43 4.75
CA GLN A 50 -0.93 -17.07 5.02
C GLN A 50 -0.70 -16.29 3.71
N TRP A 51 -0.12 -16.92 2.70
CA TRP A 51 0.15 -16.28 1.41
C TRP A 51 -1.12 -16.02 0.59
N CYS A 52 -2.17 -16.83 0.80
CA CYS A 52 -3.47 -16.71 0.12
C CYS A 52 -4.48 -15.83 0.87
N GLY A 53 -4.13 -15.25 2.02
CA GLY A 53 -5.04 -14.44 2.82
C GLY A 53 -6.15 -15.23 3.51
N GLY A 54 -5.91 -16.51 3.81
CA GLY A 54 -6.77 -17.37 4.65
C GLY A 54 -7.46 -18.54 3.96
N ALA A 55 -7.76 -18.48 2.68
CA ALA A 55 -8.38 -19.58 1.93
C ALA A 55 -7.40 -20.14 0.88
N ILE A 56 -7.05 -21.41 1.00
CA ILE A 56 -6.19 -22.08 0.02
C ILE A 56 -7.05 -22.47 -1.20
N THR A 57 -6.68 -21.96 -2.37
CA THR A 57 -7.34 -22.31 -3.64
C THR A 57 -6.60 -23.46 -4.35
N SER A 58 -7.31 -24.18 -5.22
CA SER A 58 -6.72 -25.31 -5.98
C SER A 58 -5.60 -24.91 -6.95
N PHE A 59 -5.53 -23.65 -7.33
CA PHE A 59 -4.49 -23.12 -8.21
C PHE A 59 -3.87 -21.86 -7.60
N LEU A 60 -2.55 -21.86 -7.46
CA LEU A 60 -1.78 -20.76 -6.94
C LEU A 60 -0.66 -20.39 -7.91
N GLN A 61 -0.26 -19.12 -7.86
CA GLN A 61 0.99 -18.66 -8.45
C GLN A 61 1.95 -18.35 -7.31
N LEU A 62 2.98 -19.16 -7.17
CA LEU A 62 4.01 -19.01 -6.15
C LEU A 62 5.22 -18.29 -6.74
N ASP A 63 5.77 -17.34 -6.03
CA ASP A 63 7.06 -16.79 -6.38
C ASP A 63 8.19 -17.75 -5.99
N LEU A 64 9.41 -17.49 -6.47
CA LEU A 64 10.57 -18.35 -6.22
C LEU A 64 10.90 -18.49 -4.73
N ARG A 65 10.65 -17.44 -3.93
CA ARG A 65 10.89 -17.46 -2.50
C ARG A 65 9.88 -18.35 -1.78
N GLN A 66 8.61 -18.19 -2.10
CA GLN A 66 7.50 -19.00 -1.56
C GLN A 66 7.70 -20.47 -1.92
N THR A 67 8.11 -20.76 -3.16
CA THR A 67 8.44 -22.12 -3.60
C THR A 67 9.62 -22.69 -2.81
N GLY A 68 10.68 -21.94 -2.61
CA GLY A 68 11.82 -22.35 -1.79
C GLY A 68 11.46 -22.59 -0.31
N GLU A 69 10.56 -21.81 0.25
CA GLU A 69 10.05 -22.02 1.61
C GLU A 69 9.21 -23.30 1.71
N LEU A 70 8.35 -23.61 0.73
CA LEU A 70 7.60 -24.87 0.68
C LEU A 70 8.51 -26.08 0.55
N LEU A 71 9.51 -26.03 -0.32
CA LEU A 71 10.50 -27.10 -0.47
C LEU A 71 11.23 -27.42 0.84
N LYS A 72 11.52 -26.39 1.65
CA LYS A 72 12.14 -26.58 2.97
C LYS A 72 11.19 -27.18 4.01
N LEU A 73 9.92 -26.77 4.00
CA LEU A 73 8.89 -27.27 4.92
C LEU A 73 8.54 -28.73 4.63
N LEU A 74 8.53 -29.12 3.35
CA LEU A 74 8.15 -30.43 2.86
C LEU A 74 9.39 -31.30 2.54
N ASP A 75 10.55 -31.00 3.12
CA ASP A 75 11.79 -31.77 2.92
C ASP A 75 11.54 -33.27 3.14
N ARG A 76 11.88 -34.10 2.13
CA ARG A 76 11.68 -35.56 2.09
C ARG A 76 10.24 -36.07 1.94
N VAL A 77 9.25 -35.20 1.74
CA VAL A 77 7.88 -35.63 1.46
C VAL A 77 7.68 -35.67 -0.07
N PRO A 78 7.40 -36.84 -0.71
CA PRO A 78 7.23 -36.95 -2.16
C PRO A 78 5.89 -36.35 -2.60
N CYS A 79 5.74 -35.03 -2.54
CA CYS A 79 4.49 -34.33 -2.77
C CYS A 79 4.51 -33.35 -3.94
N PHE A 80 5.62 -33.24 -4.68
CA PHE A 80 5.71 -32.42 -5.87
C PHE A 80 5.72 -33.30 -7.14
N PHE A 81 4.84 -32.98 -8.08
CA PHE A 81 4.70 -33.71 -9.32
C PHE A 81 4.73 -32.77 -10.53
N PRO A 82 5.38 -33.14 -11.66
CA PRO A 82 5.29 -32.34 -12.87
C PRO A 82 3.85 -32.33 -13.40
N ALA A 83 3.39 -31.19 -13.94
CA ALA A 83 2.04 -31.07 -14.48
C ALA A 83 1.77 -32.01 -15.65
N ASN A 84 2.82 -32.47 -16.36
CA ASN A 84 2.78 -33.38 -17.49
C ASN A 84 3.07 -34.83 -17.12
N ASP A 85 3.45 -35.10 -15.86
CA ASP A 85 3.70 -36.46 -15.35
C ASP A 85 3.26 -36.56 -13.86
N PRO A 86 1.95 -36.68 -13.60
CA PRO A 86 1.41 -36.66 -12.24
C PRO A 86 1.59 -37.97 -11.47
N GLU A 87 2.18 -39.00 -12.07
CA GLU A 87 2.41 -40.31 -11.43
C GLU A 87 3.83 -40.46 -10.87
N ASN A 88 4.78 -39.64 -11.34
CA ASN A 88 6.17 -39.66 -10.89
C ASN A 88 6.49 -38.42 -10.10
N PRO A 89 6.77 -38.53 -8.80
CA PRO A 89 7.15 -37.38 -7.97
C PRO A 89 8.51 -36.83 -8.39
N ILE A 90 8.66 -35.51 -8.28
CA ILE A 90 9.95 -34.86 -8.47
C ILE A 90 10.77 -35.09 -7.19
N GLU A 91 11.96 -35.67 -7.31
CA GLU A 91 12.89 -35.79 -6.18
C GLU A 91 13.64 -34.48 -5.95
N TRP A 92 13.75 -34.08 -4.69
CA TRP A 92 14.60 -32.96 -4.27
C TRP A 92 15.36 -33.32 -2.99
N ARG A 93 16.54 -32.75 -2.85
CA ARG A 93 17.38 -32.90 -1.65
C ARG A 93 17.91 -31.51 -1.26
N ASP A 94 17.96 -31.26 0.05
CA ASP A 94 18.51 -30.02 0.62
C ASP A 94 17.89 -28.72 0.05
N GLY A 95 16.60 -28.75 -0.32
CA GLY A 95 15.88 -27.61 -0.89
C GLY A 95 16.15 -27.34 -2.38
N ALA A 96 16.75 -28.30 -3.12
CA ALA A 96 17.00 -28.19 -4.55
C ALA A 96 16.27 -29.29 -5.34
N LEU A 97 15.61 -28.90 -6.44
CA LEU A 97 14.99 -29.84 -7.39
C LEU A 97 16.05 -30.36 -8.37
N GLU A 98 16.25 -31.67 -8.44
CA GLU A 98 17.13 -32.27 -9.45
C GLU A 98 16.60 -32.00 -10.87
N GLY A 99 17.45 -31.40 -11.73
CA GLY A 99 17.11 -31.10 -13.12
C GLY A 99 16.64 -29.68 -13.43
N VAL A 100 16.57 -28.79 -12.43
CA VAL A 100 16.20 -27.38 -12.61
C VAL A 100 17.34 -26.48 -12.12
N SER A 101 18.40 -26.38 -12.95
CA SER A 101 19.61 -25.61 -12.62
C SER A 101 19.37 -24.12 -12.33
N GLU A 102 18.29 -23.53 -12.84
CA GLU A 102 17.92 -22.14 -12.60
C GLU A 102 17.33 -21.88 -11.19
N PHE A 103 16.93 -22.91 -10.46
CA PHE A 103 16.37 -22.80 -9.10
C PHE A 103 17.45 -22.66 -8.01
N ILE A 104 18.67 -23.12 -8.27
CA ILE A 104 19.73 -23.22 -7.25
C ILE A 104 20.37 -21.87 -6.91
N GLU A 105 20.45 -20.94 -7.87
CA GLU A 105 21.10 -19.64 -7.64
C GLU A 105 20.31 -18.64 -6.79
N ILE A 106 19.01 -18.84 -6.61
CA ILE A 106 18.10 -17.85 -5.98
C ILE A 106 17.77 -18.20 -4.52
N THR A 107 18.00 -19.44 -4.10
CA THR A 107 17.62 -19.92 -2.74
C THR A 107 18.74 -19.86 -1.70
N GLU A 108 19.99 -19.60 -2.08
CA GLU A 108 21.05 -19.37 -1.08
C GLU A 108 20.96 -17.94 -0.53
N PRO A 109 20.76 -17.76 0.80
CA PRO A 109 20.97 -16.48 1.41
C PRO A 109 22.45 -16.13 1.28
N GLN A 110 22.76 -15.06 0.58
CA GLN A 110 24.12 -14.52 0.54
C GLN A 110 24.61 -14.37 1.98
N ARG A 111 25.56 -15.24 2.41
CA ARG A 111 26.29 -15.03 3.66
C ARG A 111 26.87 -13.63 3.62
N PRO A 112 26.73 -12.83 4.68
CA PRO A 112 27.36 -11.53 4.73
C PRO A 112 28.86 -11.73 4.54
N ARG A 113 29.41 -11.18 3.45
CA ARG A 113 30.87 -11.11 3.26
C ARG A 113 31.43 -10.29 4.41
N PRO A 114 32.56 -10.67 4.98
CA PRO A 114 33.19 -9.87 6.02
C PRO A 114 33.44 -8.46 5.50
N VAL A 115 32.99 -7.50 6.27
CA VAL A 115 33.17 -6.07 6.03
C VAL A 115 34.68 -5.82 5.91
N ARG A 116 35.18 -5.53 4.71
CA ARG A 116 36.51 -4.92 4.53
C ARG A 116 36.35 -3.46 4.89
N GLU A 117 37.13 -3.02 5.85
CA GLU A 117 37.30 -1.61 6.20
C GLU A 117 37.59 -0.80 4.93
N ILE A 118 36.73 0.19 4.68
CA ILE A 118 36.90 1.16 3.60
C ILE A 118 37.77 2.28 4.17
N PRO A 119 38.91 2.61 3.55
CA PRO A 119 39.63 3.82 3.89
C PRO A 119 38.80 5.04 3.46
N GLU A 120 38.68 6.02 4.35
CA GLU A 120 38.11 7.34 4.06
C GLU A 120 38.85 8.05 2.93
N THR A 121 38.09 8.86 2.21
CA THR A 121 38.40 9.88 1.19
C THR A 121 38.37 9.39 -0.27
N VAL A 122 37.38 9.86 -1.00
CA VAL A 122 37.44 10.85 -2.09
C VAL A 122 36.03 11.02 -2.66
N GLU A 123 35.54 12.25 -2.63
CA GLU A 123 34.35 12.71 -3.35
C GLU A 123 34.58 12.58 -4.84
N ASP A 124 33.76 11.78 -5.52
CA ASP A 124 33.65 11.82 -6.97
C ASP A 124 32.16 11.81 -7.37
N ASN A 125 31.70 12.98 -7.77
CA ASN A 125 30.37 13.25 -8.31
C ASN A 125 30.33 12.84 -9.78
N THR A 126 30.17 11.55 -10.06
CA THR A 126 29.81 11.09 -11.40
C THR A 126 28.42 10.47 -11.38
N PRO A 127 27.54 10.78 -12.36
CA PRO A 127 26.21 10.21 -12.42
C PRO A 127 26.30 8.69 -12.63
N TYR A 128 25.48 7.96 -11.85
CA TYR A 128 25.35 6.51 -11.92
C TYR A 128 24.95 6.08 -13.33
N SER A 129 25.85 5.46 -14.03
CA SER A 129 25.58 4.69 -15.25
C SER A 129 25.30 3.25 -14.84
N PRO A 130 24.21 2.62 -15.31
CA PRO A 130 23.92 1.22 -15.01
C PRO A 130 25.07 0.34 -15.55
N PRO A 131 25.41 -0.77 -14.86
CA PRO A 131 26.49 -1.64 -15.29
C PRO A 131 26.24 -2.19 -16.69
N VAL A 132 27.13 -1.88 -17.59
CA VAL A 132 27.20 -2.49 -18.92
C VAL A 132 27.31 -4.01 -18.70
N ARG A 133 26.32 -4.77 -19.17
CA ARG A 133 26.41 -6.23 -19.21
C ARG A 133 27.57 -6.60 -20.13
N SER A 134 28.67 -7.06 -19.55
CA SER A 134 29.78 -7.62 -20.33
C SER A 134 29.25 -8.86 -21.07
N ILE A 135 29.14 -8.76 -22.38
CA ILE A 135 28.85 -9.87 -23.28
C ILE A 135 29.98 -10.88 -23.13
N PRO A 136 29.73 -12.18 -22.91
CA PRO A 136 30.78 -13.19 -22.91
C PRO A 136 31.51 -13.18 -24.27
N ASP A 137 32.84 -13.21 -24.28
CA ASP A 137 33.78 -13.15 -25.38
C ASP A 137 33.26 -13.57 -26.78
N TYR A 138 32.39 -12.76 -27.38
CA TYR A 138 31.96 -12.89 -28.75
C TYR A 138 32.87 -11.96 -29.60
N ASN A 139 33.79 -12.55 -30.41
CA ASN A 139 34.71 -11.85 -31.30
C ASN A 139 34.23 -11.86 -32.77
N GLY A 140 32.93 -12.07 -32.99
CA GLY A 140 32.34 -12.06 -34.34
C GLY A 140 31.82 -10.68 -34.75
N PRO A 141 31.25 -10.54 -35.97
CA PRO A 141 30.67 -9.29 -36.44
C PRO A 141 29.36 -8.98 -35.67
N ASP A 142 29.15 -7.70 -35.40
CA ASP A 142 27.94 -7.20 -34.74
C ASP A 142 26.70 -7.21 -35.66
N ILE A 143 25.52 -6.89 -35.07
CA ILE A 143 24.29 -6.72 -35.83
C ILE A 143 24.40 -5.38 -36.56
N GLU A 144 24.27 -5.39 -37.90
CA GLU A 144 24.32 -4.19 -38.71
C GLU A 144 22.94 -3.77 -39.21
N VAL A 145 22.60 -2.47 -39.06
CA VAL A 145 21.34 -1.88 -39.51
C VAL A 145 21.61 -0.89 -40.61
N GLU A 146 21.06 -1.16 -41.81
CA GLU A 146 21.12 -0.29 -42.98
C GLU A 146 19.75 0.01 -43.53
N GLY A 147 19.55 1.19 -44.11
CA GLY A 147 18.28 1.53 -44.74
C GLY A 147 18.02 3.01 -44.80
N SER A 148 16.73 3.33 -44.90
CA SER A 148 16.17 4.67 -44.96
C SER A 148 14.77 4.71 -44.34
N THR A 149 14.06 5.80 -44.48
CA THR A 149 12.64 5.90 -44.09
C THR A 149 11.69 5.03 -44.93
N GLU A 150 12.18 4.37 -45.98
CA GLU A 150 11.37 3.58 -46.91
C GLU A 150 11.61 2.08 -46.83
N TYR A 151 12.79 1.68 -46.40
CA TYR A 151 13.18 0.26 -46.25
C TYR A 151 14.21 0.09 -45.17
N LEU A 152 14.26 -1.11 -44.61
CA LEU A 152 15.26 -1.50 -43.62
C LEU A 152 15.92 -2.84 -44.04
N ARG A 153 17.23 -2.91 -43.88
CA ARG A 153 18.02 -4.14 -43.99
C ARG A 153 18.74 -4.37 -42.69
N ILE A 154 18.49 -5.51 -42.08
CA ILE A 154 19.22 -5.94 -40.88
C ILE A 154 20.06 -7.15 -41.22
N ILE A 155 21.35 -7.05 -40.94
CA ILE A 155 22.35 -8.10 -41.15
C ILE A 155 22.58 -8.77 -39.81
N LEU A 156 22.12 -10.04 -39.70
CA LEU A 156 22.35 -10.82 -38.51
C LEU A 156 23.70 -11.54 -38.58
N PRO A 157 24.51 -11.54 -37.51
CA PRO A 157 25.74 -12.30 -37.43
C PRO A 157 25.48 -13.81 -37.37
N SER A 158 26.43 -14.59 -36.92
CA SER A 158 26.30 -16.03 -36.72
C SER A 158 25.28 -16.33 -35.58
N SER A 159 24.77 -17.56 -35.54
CA SER A 159 23.85 -18.01 -34.47
C SER A 159 24.48 -18.06 -33.08
N GLU A 160 25.79 -17.84 -32.97
CA GLU A 160 26.55 -17.76 -31.72
C GLU A 160 26.47 -16.37 -31.04
N HIS A 161 25.97 -15.36 -31.77
CA HIS A 161 25.76 -14.05 -31.18
C HIS A 161 24.71 -14.10 -30.07
N PRO A 162 24.96 -13.51 -28.90
CA PRO A 162 24.07 -13.57 -27.72
C PRO A 162 22.61 -13.20 -28.03
N ASN A 163 22.45 -12.12 -28.78
CA ASN A 163 21.15 -11.55 -29.10
C ASN A 163 20.49 -12.13 -30.36
N TYR A 164 21.16 -13.07 -31.08
CA TYR A 164 20.68 -13.63 -32.35
C TYR A 164 19.24 -14.16 -32.28
N LYS A 165 18.92 -14.96 -31.26
CA LYS A 165 17.59 -15.57 -31.14
C LYS A 165 16.49 -14.55 -30.89
N GLU A 166 16.79 -13.54 -30.12
CA GLU A 166 15.83 -12.49 -29.75
C GLU A 166 15.56 -11.58 -30.94
N VAL A 167 16.61 -11.07 -31.59
CA VAL A 167 16.47 -10.26 -32.81
C VAL A 167 15.78 -11.06 -33.92
N LEU A 168 16.13 -12.33 -34.11
CA LEU A 168 15.44 -13.18 -35.11
C LEU A 168 13.93 -13.33 -34.85
N ARG A 169 13.52 -13.46 -33.57
CA ARG A 169 12.08 -13.49 -33.22
C ARG A 169 11.42 -12.15 -33.54
N LEU A 170 12.08 -11.05 -33.21
CA LEU A 170 11.62 -9.70 -33.49
C LEU A 170 11.43 -9.49 -35.00
N LEU A 171 12.43 -9.82 -35.82
CA LEU A 171 12.35 -9.66 -37.27
C LEU A 171 11.20 -10.48 -37.87
N ARG A 172 10.94 -11.69 -37.38
CA ARG A 172 9.85 -12.53 -37.81
C ARG A 172 8.48 -11.97 -37.41
N SER A 173 8.35 -11.42 -36.22
CA SER A 173 7.09 -10.82 -35.76
C SER A 173 6.70 -9.59 -36.60
N TRP A 174 7.68 -8.89 -37.14
CA TRP A 174 7.50 -7.73 -38.01
C TRP A 174 7.47 -8.06 -39.50
N ASN A 175 7.43 -9.36 -39.88
CA ASN A 175 7.38 -9.85 -41.24
C ASN A 175 8.57 -9.43 -42.11
N PHE A 176 9.79 -9.34 -41.54
CA PHE A 176 10.99 -9.17 -42.36
C PHE A 176 11.17 -10.41 -43.25
N LEU A 177 11.55 -10.18 -44.48
CA LEU A 177 11.81 -11.22 -45.48
C LEU A 177 13.30 -11.49 -45.54
N ARG A 178 13.65 -12.78 -45.44
CA ARG A 178 15.04 -13.23 -45.59
C ARG A 178 15.46 -13.13 -47.04
N ASP A 179 16.66 -12.60 -47.30
CA ASP A 179 17.24 -12.52 -48.65
C ASP A 179 17.56 -13.94 -49.17
N ARG A 180 17.29 -14.16 -50.47
CA ARG A 180 17.56 -15.46 -51.11
C ARG A 180 19.04 -15.71 -51.40
N SER A 181 19.80 -14.68 -51.70
CA SER A 181 21.21 -14.71 -52.07
C SER A 181 22.13 -14.57 -50.87
N HIS A 182 21.68 -13.81 -49.82
CA HIS A 182 22.50 -13.51 -48.65
C HIS A 182 21.73 -13.96 -47.39
N ARG A 183 22.04 -15.15 -46.90
CA ARG A 183 21.31 -15.79 -45.80
C ARG A 183 21.27 -15.03 -44.47
N HIS A 184 22.12 -14.05 -44.29
CA HIS A 184 22.21 -13.22 -43.10
C HIS A 184 21.41 -11.91 -43.21
N TRP A 185 20.90 -11.58 -44.38
CA TRP A 185 20.20 -10.35 -44.66
C TRP A 185 18.68 -10.52 -44.49
N TRP A 186 18.07 -9.57 -43.78
CA TRP A 186 16.64 -9.49 -43.52
C TRP A 186 16.12 -8.14 -43.96
N TRP A 187 15.08 -8.14 -44.78
CA TRP A 187 14.54 -6.94 -45.40
C TRP A 187 13.12 -6.64 -44.94
N LEU A 188 12.85 -5.36 -44.67
CA LEU A 188 11.53 -4.77 -44.56
C LEU A 188 11.42 -3.68 -45.63
N ARG A 189 10.50 -3.86 -46.61
CA ARG A 189 10.39 -2.96 -47.76
C ARG A 189 9.03 -2.28 -47.83
N ASP A 190 8.45 -1.98 -46.70
CA ASP A 190 7.18 -1.27 -46.53
C ASP A 190 7.48 0.03 -45.76
N PRO A 191 7.34 1.23 -46.38
CA PRO A 191 7.71 2.50 -45.74
C PRO A 191 6.97 2.77 -44.43
N ALA A 192 5.68 2.36 -44.32
CA ALA A 192 4.91 2.58 -43.10
C ALA A 192 5.41 1.65 -41.98
N LYS A 193 5.57 0.37 -42.28
CA LYS A 193 6.10 -0.61 -41.32
C LYS A 193 7.54 -0.33 -40.93
N THR A 194 8.36 0.17 -41.87
CA THR A 194 9.74 0.56 -41.58
C THR A 194 9.80 1.66 -40.52
N LEU A 195 9.00 2.69 -40.65
CA LEU A 195 8.92 3.77 -39.66
C LEU A 195 8.31 3.31 -38.34
N ASP A 196 7.30 2.48 -38.38
CA ASP A 196 6.71 1.90 -37.13
C ASP A 196 7.69 1.00 -36.40
N PHE A 197 8.46 0.19 -37.14
CA PHE A 197 9.51 -0.63 -36.58
C PHE A 197 10.62 0.21 -35.92
N LEU A 198 11.11 1.21 -36.64
CA LEU A 198 12.14 2.11 -36.11
C LEU A 198 11.66 2.87 -34.86
N ALA A 199 10.44 3.41 -34.91
CA ALA A 199 9.87 4.10 -33.77
C ALA A 199 9.70 3.22 -32.53
N ALA A 200 9.46 1.91 -32.73
CA ALA A 200 9.27 0.96 -31.65
C ALA A 200 10.56 0.36 -31.10
N HIS A 201 11.58 0.17 -31.96
CA HIS A 201 12.72 -0.69 -31.66
C HIS A 201 14.10 -0.08 -31.93
N GLN A 202 14.20 1.14 -32.44
CA GLN A 202 15.53 1.72 -32.70
C GLN A 202 16.38 1.77 -31.44
N GLU A 203 15.78 2.13 -30.30
CA GLU A 203 16.49 2.19 -29.02
C GLU A 203 16.90 0.80 -28.51
N ASP A 204 16.08 -0.23 -28.73
CA ASP A 204 16.44 -1.62 -28.40
C ASP A 204 17.70 -2.04 -29.19
N PHE A 205 17.81 -1.64 -30.48
CA PHE A 205 18.97 -1.94 -31.30
C PHE A 205 20.22 -1.13 -30.88
N GLU A 206 20.05 0.10 -30.42
CA GLU A 206 21.16 0.95 -29.95
C GLU A 206 21.68 0.52 -28.58
N LEU A 207 20.79 0.14 -27.64
CA LEU A 207 21.13 -0.04 -26.22
C LEU A 207 21.21 -1.52 -25.79
N ASP A 208 20.29 -2.36 -26.26
CA ASP A 208 20.18 -3.75 -25.80
C ASP A 208 20.88 -4.74 -26.74
N PHE A 209 20.86 -4.47 -28.06
CA PHE A 209 21.42 -5.36 -29.07
C PHE A 209 22.79 -4.94 -29.55
N ASP A 210 23.29 -3.78 -29.13
CA ASP A 210 24.60 -3.22 -29.48
C ASP A 210 24.85 -3.24 -31.00
N ALA A 211 23.83 -2.80 -31.77
CA ALA A 211 23.84 -2.88 -33.21
C ALA A 211 24.56 -1.67 -33.85
N GLU A 212 25.33 -1.92 -34.89
CA GLU A 212 25.99 -0.85 -35.68
C GLU A 212 25.03 -0.30 -36.76
N PHE A 213 24.81 1.02 -36.71
CA PHE A 213 24.03 1.74 -37.72
C PHE A 213 24.97 2.32 -38.78
N THR A 214 24.70 2.02 -40.06
CA THR A 214 25.52 2.56 -41.15
C THR A 214 25.41 4.08 -41.26
N GLU A 215 26.49 4.73 -41.75
CA GLU A 215 26.52 6.18 -41.95
C GLU A 215 25.41 6.65 -42.93
N ASN A 216 25.03 5.82 -43.90
CA ASN A 216 23.91 6.11 -44.78
C ASN A 216 22.58 6.14 -44.03
N PHE A 217 22.36 5.15 -43.16
CA PHE A 217 21.15 5.10 -42.31
C PHE A 217 21.05 6.35 -41.45
N LYS A 218 22.11 6.72 -40.71
CA LYS A 218 22.14 7.91 -39.86
C LYS A 218 21.83 9.20 -40.62
N LYS A 219 22.31 9.35 -41.87
CA LYS A 219 21.98 10.49 -42.72
C LYS A 219 20.54 10.51 -43.17
N GLN A 220 19.97 9.35 -43.56
CA GLN A 220 18.60 9.25 -44.06
C GLN A 220 17.55 9.41 -42.95
N THR A 221 17.92 9.08 -41.71
CA THR A 221 17.04 9.19 -40.54
C THR A 221 17.25 10.48 -39.73
N ALA A 222 18.21 11.30 -40.07
CA ALA A 222 18.56 12.55 -39.38
C ALA A 222 17.39 13.58 -39.30
N ALA A 223 16.41 13.50 -40.22
CA ALA A 223 15.24 14.38 -40.23
C ALA A 223 14.07 13.86 -39.37
N ILE A 224 14.25 12.71 -38.70
CA ILE A 224 13.22 12.13 -37.82
C ILE A 224 13.34 12.80 -36.45
N GLU A 225 12.26 13.33 -35.96
CA GLU A 225 12.14 13.93 -34.64
C GLU A 225 11.35 12.99 -33.72
N LYS A 226 11.62 12.99 -32.41
CA LYS A 226 10.82 12.26 -31.43
C LYS A 226 9.72 13.18 -30.88
N ALA A 227 8.50 12.65 -30.75
CA ALA A 227 7.47 13.33 -30.00
C ALA A 227 7.85 13.41 -28.52
N THR A 228 7.39 14.44 -27.83
CA THR A 228 7.74 14.72 -26.45
C THR A 228 6.49 14.82 -25.57
N LEU A 229 6.64 14.38 -24.34
CA LEU A 229 5.62 14.53 -23.30
C LEU A 229 5.79 15.90 -22.65
N HIS A 230 4.68 16.61 -22.49
CA HIS A 230 4.58 17.86 -21.76
C HIS A 230 3.56 17.76 -20.66
N THR A 231 3.91 18.26 -19.50
CA THR A 231 3.03 18.30 -18.35
C THR A 231 2.95 19.71 -17.79
N ASN A 232 1.76 20.14 -17.45
CA ASN A 232 1.51 21.43 -16.82
C ASN A 232 0.54 21.24 -15.65
N ALA A 233 0.62 22.09 -14.64
CA ALA A 233 -0.30 22.06 -13.53
C ALA A 233 -0.74 23.48 -13.16
N ASN A 234 -2.05 23.64 -12.99
CA ASN A 234 -2.67 24.88 -12.54
C ASN A 234 -3.32 24.65 -11.18
N GLU A 235 -3.05 25.52 -10.23
CA GLU A 235 -3.62 25.45 -8.88
C GLU A 235 -4.53 26.65 -8.66
N SER A 236 -5.79 26.35 -8.34
CA SER A 236 -6.79 27.32 -7.87
C SER A 236 -6.97 27.24 -6.34
N ALA A 237 -7.85 28.06 -5.78
CA ALA A 237 -8.13 28.03 -4.35
C ALA A 237 -8.60 26.65 -3.87
N ASP A 238 -9.39 25.95 -4.67
CA ASP A 238 -10.05 24.70 -4.28
C ASP A 238 -9.45 23.45 -4.97
N ASP A 239 -8.99 23.58 -6.21
CA ASP A 239 -8.58 22.45 -7.05
C ASP A 239 -7.19 22.62 -7.64
N ILE A 240 -6.56 21.49 -7.96
CA ILE A 240 -5.37 21.38 -8.79
C ILE A 240 -5.77 20.66 -10.08
N GLU A 241 -5.42 21.23 -11.21
CA GLU A 241 -5.66 20.64 -12.52
C GLU A 241 -4.32 20.32 -13.18
N VAL A 242 -4.11 19.05 -13.53
CA VAL A 242 -2.91 18.59 -14.23
C VAL A 242 -3.24 18.30 -15.66
N GLU A 243 -2.58 19.00 -16.56
CA GLU A 243 -2.68 18.83 -18.00
C GLU A 243 -1.49 17.99 -18.49
N ILE A 244 -1.81 16.96 -19.28
CA ILE A 244 -0.84 16.05 -19.90
C ILE A 244 -1.04 16.16 -21.40
N SER A 245 0.02 16.48 -22.15
CA SER A 245 -0.03 16.58 -23.62
C SER A 245 1.20 15.92 -24.24
N ILE A 246 0.98 15.30 -25.40
CA ILE A 246 2.05 14.82 -26.26
C ILE A 246 2.19 15.82 -27.39
N GLU A 247 3.39 16.27 -27.68
CA GLU A 247 3.69 17.21 -28.76
C GLU A 247 4.62 16.57 -29.78
N ALA A 248 4.29 16.71 -31.05
CA ALA A 248 5.07 16.23 -32.19
C ALA A 248 5.43 17.41 -33.09
N GLY A 249 6.28 18.30 -32.60
CA GLY A 249 6.72 19.52 -33.29
C GLY A 249 5.55 20.41 -33.75
N ASP A 250 5.41 20.61 -35.06
CA ASP A 250 4.36 21.39 -35.67
C ASP A 250 3.17 20.55 -36.22
N ALA A 251 3.12 19.26 -35.89
CA ALA A 251 2.06 18.37 -36.30
C ALA A 251 0.72 18.73 -35.63
N PRO A 252 -0.41 18.75 -36.34
CA PRO A 252 -1.72 19.00 -35.77
C PRO A 252 -2.14 17.93 -34.78
N SER A 253 -2.84 18.32 -33.71
CA SER A 253 -3.32 17.40 -32.66
C SER A 253 -4.18 16.25 -33.19
N ASP A 254 -4.99 16.51 -34.22
CA ASP A 254 -5.87 15.50 -34.83
C ASP A 254 -5.11 14.34 -35.45
N LEU A 255 -3.93 14.60 -36.05
CA LEU A 255 -3.07 13.57 -36.60
C LEU A 255 -2.45 12.73 -35.48
N LEU A 256 -2.12 13.37 -34.38
CA LEU A 256 -1.58 12.71 -33.20
C LEU A 256 -2.63 11.80 -32.55
N GLU A 257 -3.84 12.30 -32.36
CA GLU A 257 -4.97 11.51 -31.83
C GLU A 257 -5.28 10.30 -32.69
N HIS A 258 -5.31 10.51 -34.04
CA HIS A 258 -5.51 9.41 -34.98
C HIS A 258 -4.40 8.33 -34.86
N ALA A 259 -3.13 8.74 -34.80
CA ALA A 259 -2.01 7.82 -34.67
C ALA A 259 -2.05 7.07 -33.35
N LEU A 260 -2.41 7.72 -32.24
CA LEU A 260 -2.56 7.07 -30.95
C LEU A 260 -3.72 6.08 -30.94
N ALA A 261 -4.87 6.43 -31.54
CA ALA A 261 -6.06 5.58 -31.61
C ALA A 261 -5.86 4.34 -32.51
N THR A 262 -5.11 4.49 -33.61
CA THR A 262 -4.82 3.39 -34.55
C THR A 262 -3.59 2.56 -34.21
N GLY A 263 -2.86 2.93 -33.15
CA GLY A 263 -1.64 2.23 -32.74
C GLY A 263 -0.42 2.50 -33.63
N GLN A 264 -0.45 3.50 -34.50
CA GLN A 264 0.68 3.90 -35.33
C GLN A 264 1.80 4.49 -34.46
N ASN A 265 3.04 4.12 -34.72
CA ASN A 265 4.19 4.58 -33.95
C ASN A 265 4.90 5.80 -34.58
N HIS A 266 4.37 6.34 -35.66
CA HIS A 266 4.91 7.53 -36.29
C HIS A 266 3.82 8.41 -36.87
N ILE A 267 4.14 9.71 -37.07
CA ILE A 267 3.31 10.70 -37.73
C ILE A 267 4.14 11.36 -38.83
N LYS A 268 3.55 11.52 -40.02
CA LYS A 268 4.13 12.32 -41.12
C LYS A 268 3.39 13.63 -41.21
N HIS A 269 4.12 14.75 -41.10
CA HIS A 269 3.59 16.07 -41.34
C HIS A 269 4.54 16.87 -42.24
N GLY A 270 4.06 17.23 -43.45
CA GLY A 270 4.94 17.85 -44.43
C GLY A 270 6.11 16.96 -44.85
N LYS A 271 7.33 17.44 -44.62
CA LYS A 271 8.58 16.70 -44.89
C LYS A 271 9.17 16.03 -43.64
N LYS A 272 8.56 16.25 -42.49
CA LYS A 272 9.05 15.72 -41.19
C LYS A 272 8.32 14.45 -40.79
N VAL A 273 9.03 13.62 -40.06
CA VAL A 273 8.49 12.41 -39.44
C VAL A 273 8.73 12.51 -37.94
N TYR A 274 7.68 12.25 -37.16
CA TYR A 274 7.74 12.27 -35.71
C TYR A 274 7.48 10.86 -35.17
N PHE A 275 8.39 10.36 -34.34
CA PHE A 275 8.25 9.06 -33.69
C PHE A 275 7.49 9.16 -32.37
N LEU A 276 6.50 8.28 -32.21
CA LEU A 276 5.82 7.98 -30.96
C LEU A 276 6.50 6.77 -30.34
N THR A 277 7.65 6.98 -29.69
CA THR A 277 8.47 5.89 -29.17
C THR A 277 7.73 5.05 -28.15
N ARG A 278 8.13 3.79 -28.00
CA ARG A 278 7.58 2.89 -26.98
C ARG A 278 7.72 3.48 -25.58
N GLU A 279 8.89 4.04 -25.28
CA GLU A 279 9.17 4.68 -23.99
C GLU A 279 8.21 5.84 -23.70
N LEU A 280 7.96 6.72 -24.71
CA LEU A 280 6.99 7.81 -24.58
C LEU A 280 5.59 7.29 -24.26
N ARG A 281 5.13 6.25 -24.97
CA ARG A 281 3.82 5.64 -24.75
C ARG A 281 3.69 5.03 -23.37
N GLU A 282 4.70 4.27 -22.92
CA GLU A 282 4.71 3.64 -21.61
C GLU A 282 4.72 4.69 -20.49
N LYS A 283 5.59 5.70 -20.57
CA LYS A 283 5.64 6.82 -19.63
C LYS A 283 4.32 7.58 -19.57
N THR A 284 3.77 7.92 -20.71
CA THR A 284 2.50 8.66 -20.78
C THR A 284 1.35 7.82 -20.23
N THR A 285 1.28 6.53 -20.57
CA THR A 285 0.25 5.62 -20.04
C THR A 285 0.35 5.48 -18.52
N GLN A 286 1.55 5.29 -17.98
CA GLN A 286 1.77 5.21 -16.53
C GLN A 286 1.37 6.50 -15.83
N LEU A 287 1.71 7.65 -16.42
CA LEU A 287 1.37 8.96 -15.88
C LEU A 287 -0.15 9.18 -15.90
N LEU A 288 -0.82 8.92 -17.04
CA LEU A 288 -2.27 9.02 -17.17
C LEU A 288 -3.02 8.15 -16.16
N ARG A 289 -2.61 6.90 -15.99
CA ARG A 289 -3.19 5.99 -15.00
C ARG A 289 -3.07 6.55 -13.58
N ARG A 290 -1.93 7.15 -13.25
CA ARG A 290 -1.70 7.72 -11.92
C ARG A 290 -2.49 8.99 -11.68
N VAL A 291 -2.47 9.91 -12.63
CA VAL A 291 -3.12 11.22 -12.49
C VAL A 291 -4.64 11.08 -12.56
N SER A 292 -5.17 10.30 -13.50
CA SER A 292 -6.62 10.04 -13.63
C SER A 292 -7.16 9.11 -12.54
N GLY A 293 -6.30 8.32 -11.89
CA GLY A 293 -6.74 7.26 -10.99
C GLY A 293 -7.48 6.11 -11.69
N ASN A 294 -7.34 5.99 -13.00
CA ASN A 294 -7.95 4.94 -13.80
C ASN A 294 -6.86 4.03 -14.38
N PRO A 295 -6.81 2.72 -14.00
CA PRO A 295 -5.82 1.78 -14.54
C PRO A 295 -5.96 1.54 -16.04
N ASP A 296 -7.16 1.76 -16.61
CA ASP A 296 -7.48 1.60 -18.02
C ASP A 296 -7.59 2.94 -18.76
N ALA A 297 -6.95 3.99 -18.24
CA ALA A 297 -6.99 5.31 -18.87
C ALA A 297 -6.52 5.23 -20.34
N PRO A 298 -7.32 5.71 -21.30
CA PRO A 298 -6.92 5.70 -22.71
C PRO A 298 -5.78 6.69 -22.94
N LEU A 299 -4.87 6.32 -23.84
CA LEU A 299 -3.78 7.20 -24.26
C LEU A 299 -4.34 8.27 -25.20
N LEU A 300 -4.38 9.53 -24.73
CA LEU A 300 -4.87 10.69 -25.45
C LEU A 300 -3.71 11.66 -25.76
N ALA A 301 -3.81 12.39 -26.86
CA ALA A 301 -2.83 13.42 -27.22
C ALA A 301 -2.83 14.56 -26.20
N ARG A 302 -3.99 14.91 -25.66
CA ARG A 302 -4.15 15.92 -24.62
C ARG A 302 -5.25 15.51 -23.65
N SER A 303 -4.97 15.64 -22.35
CA SER A 303 -5.97 15.37 -21.31
C SER A 303 -5.72 16.28 -20.10
N SER A 304 -6.81 16.66 -19.41
CA SER A 304 -6.75 17.42 -18.17
C SER A 304 -7.46 16.64 -17.08
N HIS A 305 -6.84 16.58 -15.91
CA HIS A 305 -7.33 15.79 -14.80
C HIS A 305 -7.30 16.59 -13.49
N PRO A 306 -8.42 16.61 -12.75
CA PRO A 306 -8.41 17.17 -11.40
C PRO A 306 -7.59 16.26 -10.45
N VAL A 307 -6.76 16.88 -9.65
CA VAL A 307 -5.89 16.23 -8.68
C VAL A 307 -6.15 16.79 -7.29
N GLU A 308 -6.35 15.91 -6.34
CA GLU A 308 -6.55 16.29 -4.95
C GLU A 308 -5.25 16.84 -4.34
N LYS A 309 -5.37 17.89 -3.51
CA LYS A 309 -4.21 18.56 -2.89
C LYS A 309 -3.30 17.62 -2.09
N PHE A 310 -3.85 16.54 -1.49
CA PHE A 310 -3.06 15.58 -0.75
C PHE A 310 -2.23 14.64 -1.65
N GLN A 311 -2.65 14.43 -2.91
CA GLN A 311 -1.96 13.60 -3.89
C GLN A 311 -0.76 14.33 -4.52
N ALA A 312 -0.82 15.67 -4.54
CA ALA A 312 0.15 16.52 -5.21
C ALA A 312 1.63 16.17 -4.87
N PRO A 313 2.03 15.94 -3.60
CA PRO A 313 3.41 15.61 -3.28
C PRO A 313 3.91 14.29 -3.87
N ALA A 314 3.05 13.27 -3.93
CA ALA A 314 3.39 11.99 -4.51
C ALA A 314 3.43 12.04 -6.05
N LEU A 315 2.57 12.87 -6.66
CA LEU A 315 2.52 13.05 -8.10
C LEU A 315 3.66 13.90 -8.65
N GLU A 316 4.20 14.86 -7.88
CA GLU A 316 5.30 15.72 -8.32
C GLU A 316 6.53 14.95 -8.78
N GLU A 317 6.88 13.89 -8.05
CA GLU A 317 8.03 13.03 -8.41
C GLU A 317 7.81 12.38 -9.77
N PHE A 318 6.61 11.82 -10.00
CA PHE A 318 6.27 11.18 -11.27
C PHE A 318 6.20 12.15 -12.43
N LEU A 319 5.61 13.33 -12.20
CA LEU A 319 5.54 14.37 -13.23
C LEU A 319 6.92 14.88 -13.61
N THR A 320 7.80 15.05 -12.62
CA THR A 320 9.19 15.50 -12.85
C THR A 320 10.04 14.41 -13.54
N GLU A 321 9.82 13.13 -13.19
CA GLU A 321 10.49 12.00 -13.84
C GLU A 321 10.03 11.83 -15.30
N ALA A 322 8.72 11.97 -15.54
CA ALA A 322 8.13 11.85 -16.87
C ALA A 322 8.45 13.05 -17.78
N ASP A 323 8.40 14.26 -17.24
CA ASP A 323 8.77 15.50 -17.93
C ASP A 323 9.73 16.33 -17.05
N PRO A 324 11.03 16.28 -17.28
CA PRO A 324 12.03 17.08 -16.52
C PRO A 324 11.80 18.61 -16.60
N ARG A 325 10.98 19.11 -17.53
CA ARG A 325 10.64 20.52 -17.64
C ARG A 325 9.43 20.92 -16.78
N PHE A 326 8.75 19.95 -16.18
CA PHE A 326 7.61 20.20 -15.30
C PHE A 326 8.00 21.12 -14.13
N LYS A 327 7.18 22.15 -13.91
CA LYS A 327 7.34 23.08 -12.80
C LYS A 327 6.03 23.13 -12.02
N PRO A 328 6.03 22.57 -10.80
CA PRO A 328 4.84 22.60 -9.95
C PRO A 328 4.48 24.05 -9.57
N PRO A 329 3.19 24.38 -9.39
CA PRO A 329 2.75 25.64 -8.83
C PRO A 329 3.42 25.94 -7.47
N ALA A 330 3.56 27.22 -7.14
CA ALA A 330 4.33 27.64 -5.96
C ALA A 330 3.82 27.05 -4.64
N GLN A 331 2.49 26.98 -4.46
CA GLN A 331 1.90 26.39 -3.26
C GLN A 331 2.04 24.87 -3.23
N TRP A 332 1.87 24.21 -4.39
CA TRP A 332 2.16 22.78 -4.52
C TRP A 332 3.62 22.48 -4.13
N LYS A 333 4.58 23.17 -4.75
CA LYS A 333 6.01 23.00 -4.45
C LYS A 333 6.30 23.21 -2.96
N LYS A 334 5.70 24.20 -2.33
CA LYS A 334 5.86 24.45 -0.90
C LYS A 334 5.35 23.28 -0.05
N ARG A 335 4.18 22.70 -0.38
CA ARG A 335 3.62 21.54 0.31
C ARG A 335 4.48 20.29 0.10
N SER A 336 4.91 20.02 -1.11
CA SER A 336 5.74 18.86 -1.43
C SER A 336 7.08 18.90 -0.72
N LEU A 337 7.75 20.05 -0.72
CA LEU A 337 9.00 20.24 0.04
C LEU A 337 8.79 20.02 1.54
N ALA A 338 7.69 20.52 2.09
CA ALA A 338 7.36 20.33 3.50
C ALA A 338 7.20 18.85 3.87
N LEU A 339 6.67 18.03 2.98
CA LEU A 339 6.44 16.61 3.26
C LEU A 339 7.66 15.72 2.97
N ARG A 340 8.55 16.14 2.07
CA ARG A 340 9.75 15.37 1.69
C ARG A 340 10.96 15.68 2.55
N ASP A 341 11.16 16.94 2.88
CA ASP A 341 12.33 17.39 3.64
C ASP A 341 12.07 17.39 5.15
N LEU A 342 12.11 16.20 5.73
CA LEU A 342 12.03 16.03 7.18
C LEU A 342 13.33 16.43 7.90
N SER A 343 14.42 16.72 7.18
CA SER A 343 15.67 17.23 7.77
C SER A 343 15.53 18.68 8.26
N ALA A 344 14.57 19.42 7.69
CA ALA A 344 14.24 20.78 8.09
C ALA A 344 13.32 20.85 9.32
N LEU A 345 12.98 19.73 9.97
CA LEU A 345 12.17 19.74 11.18
C LEU A 345 12.86 20.51 12.30
N THR A 346 12.27 21.63 12.67
CA THR A 346 12.73 22.41 13.82
C THR A 346 11.85 22.11 15.01
N PHE A 347 12.47 21.72 16.12
CA PHE A 347 11.75 21.51 17.36
C PHE A 347 11.22 22.85 17.88
N PRO A 348 9.92 22.98 18.18
CA PRO A 348 9.36 24.24 18.66
C PRO A 348 9.82 24.54 20.10
N LYS A 349 9.87 25.80 20.45
CA LYS A 349 10.17 26.23 21.85
C LYS A 349 9.02 25.82 22.76
N LEU A 350 9.31 24.97 23.72
CA LEU A 350 8.40 24.53 24.78
C LEU A 350 8.80 25.11 26.15
N ASP A 351 7.98 24.83 27.15
CA ASP A 351 8.41 24.99 28.54
C ASP A 351 9.54 24.01 28.84
N LYS A 352 10.55 24.46 29.59
CA LYS A 352 11.75 23.65 29.86
C LYS A 352 11.42 22.31 30.51
N LYS A 353 10.49 22.30 31.46
CA LYS A 353 10.04 21.07 32.14
C LYS A 353 9.35 20.11 31.20
N LEU A 354 8.51 20.61 30.31
CA LEU A 354 7.84 19.78 29.28
C LEU A 354 8.87 19.25 28.28
N GLU A 355 9.79 20.06 27.83
CA GLU A 355 10.84 19.68 26.88
C GLU A 355 11.78 18.58 27.45
N GLU A 356 12.15 18.68 28.73
CA GLU A 356 12.96 17.67 29.42
C GLU A 356 12.21 16.34 29.61
N THR A 357 10.88 16.37 29.68
CA THR A 357 10.04 15.16 29.84
C THR A 357 9.93 14.37 28.55
N LEU A 358 10.04 15.03 27.38
CA LEU A 358 9.88 14.40 26.08
C LEU A 358 11.10 13.56 25.69
N ARG A 359 10.87 12.31 25.31
CA ARG A 359 11.89 11.45 24.71
C ARG A 359 12.28 11.96 23.29
N PRO A 360 13.47 11.61 22.76
CA PRO A 360 13.92 12.10 21.46
C PRO A 360 12.91 11.86 20.34
N TYR A 361 12.35 10.65 20.23
CA TYR A 361 11.35 10.34 19.22
C TYR A 361 10.05 11.16 19.40
N GLN A 362 9.64 11.45 20.63
CA GLN A 362 8.47 12.30 20.90
C GLN A 362 8.74 13.74 20.45
N LYS A 363 9.94 14.25 20.66
CA LYS A 363 10.36 15.56 20.14
C LYS A 363 10.23 15.60 18.62
N THR A 364 10.68 14.56 17.92
CA THR A 364 10.51 14.43 16.47
C THR A 364 9.02 14.44 16.08
N GLY A 365 8.17 13.74 16.82
CA GLY A 365 6.72 13.71 16.55
C GLY A 365 6.07 15.09 16.74
N VAL A 366 6.45 15.83 17.78
CA VAL A 366 5.98 17.22 18.02
C VAL A 366 6.46 18.15 16.90
N ALA A 367 7.73 18.06 16.51
CA ALA A 367 8.30 18.84 15.43
C ALA A 367 7.59 18.56 14.10
N TRP A 368 7.28 17.30 13.80
CA TRP A 368 6.53 16.88 12.62
C TRP A 368 5.11 17.44 12.61
N LEU A 369 4.36 17.31 13.70
CA LEU A 369 3.01 17.90 13.81
C LEU A 369 3.04 19.41 13.62
N MET A 370 4.02 20.10 14.23
CA MET A 370 4.18 21.53 14.08
C MET A 370 4.52 21.93 12.65
N HIS A 371 5.35 21.15 12.00
CA HIS A 371 5.73 21.36 10.60
C HIS A 371 4.52 21.21 9.66
N LEU A 372 3.72 20.15 9.81
CA LEU A 372 2.48 19.99 9.05
C LEU A 372 1.52 21.16 9.26
N PHE A 373 1.28 21.54 10.52
CA PHE A 373 0.41 22.66 10.86
C PHE A 373 0.86 23.97 10.19
N GLN A 374 2.16 24.28 10.20
CA GLN A 374 2.71 25.49 9.58
C GLN A 374 2.47 25.57 8.06
N HIS A 375 2.26 24.42 7.43
CA HIS A 375 1.98 24.32 6.00
C HIS A 375 0.49 24.10 5.69
N GLY A 376 -0.39 24.25 6.70
CA GLY A 376 -1.83 24.05 6.54
C GLY A 376 -2.22 22.60 6.29
N LEU A 377 -1.41 21.65 6.77
CA LEU A 377 -1.61 20.21 6.60
C LEU A 377 -2.00 19.58 7.94
N GLY A 378 -2.82 18.54 7.88
CA GLY A 378 -3.13 17.67 9.00
C GLY A 378 -2.25 16.41 9.01
N GLY A 379 -2.22 15.70 10.15
CA GLY A 379 -1.44 14.48 10.28
C GLY A 379 -2.05 13.42 11.17
N ILE A 380 -1.71 12.15 10.92
CA ILE A 380 -2.08 10.99 11.72
C ILE A 380 -0.85 10.55 12.52
N LEU A 381 -0.87 10.76 13.82
CA LEU A 381 0.14 10.20 14.72
C LEU A 381 -0.30 8.76 15.10
N ALA A 382 0.30 7.79 14.43
CA ALA A 382 -0.07 6.39 14.49
C ALA A 382 0.94 5.53 15.27
N ASP A 383 1.66 6.14 16.21
CA ASP A 383 2.60 5.46 17.08
C ASP A 383 1.95 4.29 17.84
N GLU A 384 2.70 3.23 18.07
CA GLU A 384 2.26 2.09 18.88
C GLU A 384 1.72 2.54 20.24
N MET A 385 0.74 1.82 20.80
CA MET A 385 0.17 2.14 22.10
C MET A 385 1.27 2.21 23.19
N GLY A 386 1.17 3.22 24.06
CA GLY A 386 2.15 3.45 25.13
C GLY A 386 3.37 4.29 24.76
N LEU A 387 3.50 4.74 23.49
CA LEU A 387 4.56 5.67 23.07
C LEU A 387 4.26 7.16 23.38
N GLY A 388 3.21 7.45 24.14
CA GLY A 388 2.89 8.79 24.62
C GLY A 388 2.33 9.73 23.56
N LYS A 389 1.39 9.25 22.74
CA LYS A 389 0.69 10.09 21.74
C LYS A 389 0.00 11.29 22.38
N THR A 390 -0.67 11.11 23.51
CA THR A 390 -1.32 12.19 24.29
C THR A 390 -0.32 13.27 24.69
N LEU A 391 0.85 12.88 25.23
CA LEU A 391 1.91 13.82 25.61
C LEU A 391 2.45 14.59 24.40
N GLN A 392 2.67 13.93 23.27
CA GLN A 392 3.10 14.58 22.03
C GLN A 392 2.05 15.60 21.54
N ALA A 393 0.77 15.24 21.60
CA ALA A 393 -0.34 16.10 21.20
C ALA A 393 -0.45 17.33 22.13
N LEU A 394 -0.33 17.16 23.45
CA LEU A 394 -0.32 18.26 24.40
C LEU A 394 0.88 19.19 24.21
N ALA A 395 2.07 18.63 23.99
CA ALA A 395 3.28 19.41 23.70
C ALA A 395 3.13 20.22 22.40
N PHE A 396 2.52 19.62 21.37
CA PHE A 396 2.20 20.31 20.13
C PHE A 396 1.23 21.48 20.36
N LEU A 397 0.13 21.27 21.11
CA LEU A 397 -0.82 22.34 21.46
C LEU A 397 -0.17 23.46 22.28
N SER A 398 0.71 23.11 23.23
CA SER A 398 1.50 24.12 24.00
C SER A 398 2.40 24.95 23.10
N ALA A 399 3.03 24.31 22.11
CA ALA A 399 3.85 25.00 21.11
C ALA A 399 3.02 25.96 20.25
N LEU A 400 1.83 25.56 19.80
CA LEU A 400 0.92 26.38 19.01
C LEU A 400 0.49 27.64 19.79
N ARG A 401 0.10 27.45 21.06
CA ARG A 401 -0.29 28.58 21.92
C ARG A 401 0.82 29.62 22.07
N ARG A 402 2.07 29.19 22.25
CA ARG A 402 3.24 30.05 22.36
C ARG A 402 3.57 30.84 21.10
N LYS A 403 3.17 30.33 19.93
CA LYS A 403 3.38 31.03 18.65
C LYS A 403 2.50 32.26 18.48
N GLY A 404 1.50 32.46 19.35
CA GLY A 404 0.72 33.69 19.41
C GLY A 404 -0.39 33.80 18.38
N SER A 405 -1.08 32.70 18.08
CA SER A 405 -2.31 32.72 17.26
C SER A 405 -3.38 33.60 17.94
N LEU A 406 -4.20 34.26 17.10
CA LEU A 406 -5.40 34.99 17.55
C LEU A 406 -6.47 34.03 18.10
N VAL A 407 -6.53 32.84 17.54
CA VAL A 407 -7.39 31.73 17.99
C VAL A 407 -6.63 30.94 19.05
N LYS A 408 -7.23 30.73 20.21
CA LYS A 408 -6.58 30.05 21.34
C LYS A 408 -7.18 28.69 21.68
N THR A 409 -8.47 28.51 21.45
CA THR A 409 -9.21 27.33 21.86
C THR A 409 -8.87 26.13 20.98
N SER A 410 -8.51 25.02 21.59
CA SER A 410 -8.32 23.73 20.91
C SER A 410 -9.33 22.70 21.44
N LEU A 411 -9.74 21.78 20.60
CA LEU A 411 -10.71 20.74 20.92
C LEU A 411 -10.07 19.35 20.81
N VAL A 412 -10.22 18.57 21.87
CA VAL A 412 -9.90 17.13 21.87
C VAL A 412 -11.18 16.33 21.93
N VAL A 413 -11.35 15.42 20.96
CA VAL A 413 -12.48 14.49 20.91
C VAL A 413 -11.93 13.07 21.10
N CYS A 414 -12.36 12.39 22.14
CA CYS A 414 -11.84 11.08 22.52
C CYS A 414 -12.97 10.15 23.02
N PRO A 415 -12.74 8.85 23.21
CA PRO A 415 -13.67 7.97 23.92
C PRO A 415 -13.99 8.50 25.31
N ALA A 416 -15.23 8.32 25.77
CA ALA A 416 -15.70 8.82 27.07
C ALA A 416 -14.82 8.36 28.25
N THR A 417 -14.25 7.17 28.17
CA THR A 417 -13.34 6.60 29.17
C THR A 417 -12.01 7.33 29.30
N LEU A 418 -11.61 8.12 28.29
CA LEU A 418 -10.35 8.82 28.25
C LEU A 418 -10.44 10.31 28.66
N LEU A 419 -11.64 10.85 28.87
CA LEU A 419 -11.86 12.27 29.17
C LEU A 419 -11.06 12.73 30.39
N GLU A 420 -11.18 12.04 31.51
CA GLU A 420 -10.44 12.37 32.74
C GLU A 420 -8.94 12.14 32.62
N ASN A 421 -8.53 11.16 31.81
CA ASN A 421 -7.11 10.94 31.55
C ASN A 421 -6.51 12.13 30.80
N TRP A 422 -7.16 12.61 29.74
CA TRP A 422 -6.74 13.78 28.99
C TRP A 422 -6.67 15.05 29.87
N LYS A 423 -7.67 15.28 30.74
CA LYS A 423 -7.65 16.39 31.69
C LYS A 423 -6.47 16.30 32.65
N ARG A 424 -6.26 15.11 33.25
CA ARG A 424 -5.16 14.88 34.20
C ARG A 424 -3.78 15.06 33.55
N GLU A 425 -3.60 14.55 32.33
CA GLU A 425 -2.36 14.74 31.57
C GLU A 425 -2.15 16.20 31.18
N ALA A 426 -3.20 16.91 30.74
CA ALA A 426 -3.13 18.34 30.47
C ALA A 426 -2.71 19.15 31.72
N GLN A 427 -3.32 18.89 32.88
CA GLN A 427 -2.95 19.54 34.15
C GLN A 427 -1.51 19.23 34.57
N ARG A 428 -1.03 18.05 34.30
CA ARG A 428 0.32 17.61 34.64
C ARG A 428 1.41 18.22 33.76
N PHE A 429 1.19 18.25 32.46
CA PHE A 429 2.21 18.59 31.47
C PHE A 429 2.06 20.01 30.90
N CYS A 430 0.85 20.54 30.91
CA CYS A 430 0.54 21.90 30.41
C CYS A 430 -0.37 22.63 31.41
N PRO A 431 0.10 22.87 32.67
CA PRO A 431 -0.71 23.48 33.74
C PRO A 431 -1.20 24.89 33.39
N GLU A 432 -0.59 25.53 32.38
CA GLU A 432 -1.00 26.82 31.86
C GLU A 432 -2.31 26.80 31.06
N PHE A 433 -2.81 25.62 30.68
CA PHE A 433 -4.06 25.51 29.95
C PHE A 433 -5.28 25.59 30.87
N SER A 434 -6.18 26.51 30.57
CA SER A 434 -7.55 26.44 31.09
C SER A 434 -8.29 25.31 30.38
N THR A 435 -8.53 24.21 31.12
CA THR A 435 -9.10 22.99 30.56
C THR A 435 -10.52 22.76 31.03
N HIS A 436 -11.43 22.43 30.10
CA HIS A 436 -12.82 22.08 30.39
C HIS A 436 -13.22 20.75 29.79
N ILE A 437 -13.91 19.88 30.57
CA ILE A 437 -14.53 18.66 30.05
C ILE A 437 -16.00 18.98 29.76
N HIS A 438 -16.36 19.00 28.49
CA HIS A 438 -17.74 19.13 28.04
C HIS A 438 -18.40 17.77 27.90
N HIS A 439 -18.93 17.24 29.02
CA HIS A 439 -19.56 15.91 29.06
C HIS A 439 -20.45 15.75 30.30
N GLY A 440 -21.55 15.01 30.20
CA GLY A 440 -22.46 14.70 31.31
C GLY A 440 -23.08 15.95 31.92
N SER A 441 -22.97 16.11 33.24
CA SER A 441 -23.44 17.29 33.98
C SER A 441 -22.61 18.55 33.75
N ASN A 442 -21.42 18.43 33.19
CA ASN A 442 -20.52 19.57 32.89
C ASN A 442 -20.72 20.14 31.49
N ARG A 443 -21.81 19.79 30.83
CA ARG A 443 -22.17 20.39 29.53
C ARG A 443 -22.64 21.82 29.72
N THR A 444 -22.08 22.74 28.92
CA THR A 444 -22.53 24.13 28.84
C THR A 444 -23.46 24.30 27.63
N GLU A 445 -24.38 25.24 27.71
CA GLU A 445 -25.37 25.50 26.64
C GLU A 445 -24.93 26.70 25.76
N GLU A 446 -23.87 27.39 26.13
CA GLU A 446 -23.40 28.59 25.43
C GLU A 446 -22.01 28.39 24.77
N ALA A 447 -21.92 28.61 23.46
CA ALA A 447 -20.67 28.57 22.71
C ALA A 447 -19.60 29.56 23.25
N LYS A 448 -20.04 30.74 23.69
CA LYS A 448 -19.15 31.76 24.26
C LYS A 448 -18.45 31.32 25.54
N GLU A 449 -19.08 30.50 26.34
CA GLU A 449 -18.50 29.90 27.54
C GLU A 449 -17.37 28.93 27.17
N LEU A 450 -17.59 28.09 26.19
CA LEU A 450 -16.59 27.14 25.70
C LEU A 450 -15.36 27.88 25.12
N GLY A 451 -15.58 28.95 24.38
CA GLY A 451 -14.49 29.73 23.77
C GLY A 451 -13.56 30.44 24.77
N LYS A 452 -13.87 30.44 26.08
CA LYS A 452 -12.98 30.97 27.13
C LYS A 452 -11.85 30.02 27.51
N TYR A 453 -11.98 28.71 27.19
CA TYR A 453 -11.00 27.71 27.56
C TYR A 453 -9.95 27.53 26.47
N ASP A 454 -8.72 27.28 26.89
CA ASP A 454 -7.62 26.95 25.97
C ASP A 454 -7.77 25.52 25.38
N LEU A 455 -8.31 24.59 26.20
CA LEU A 455 -8.49 23.21 25.84
C LEU A 455 -9.87 22.70 26.25
N ILE A 456 -10.68 22.34 25.29
CA ILE A 456 -11.96 21.65 25.50
C ILE A 456 -11.75 20.16 25.21
N ILE A 457 -12.25 19.30 26.10
CA ILE A 457 -12.20 17.85 25.96
C ILE A 457 -13.64 17.34 25.95
N THR A 458 -14.00 16.57 24.93
CA THR A 458 -15.34 15.99 24.79
C THR A 458 -15.30 14.59 24.22
N SER A 459 -16.43 13.87 24.33
CA SER A 459 -16.56 12.54 23.69
C SER A 459 -17.21 12.64 22.32
N TYR A 460 -16.93 11.64 21.45
CA TYR A 460 -17.58 11.54 20.14
C TYR A 460 -19.11 11.62 20.23
N GLY A 461 -19.71 10.88 21.16
CA GLY A 461 -21.17 10.90 21.35
C GLY A 461 -21.72 12.22 21.87
N THR A 462 -20.94 12.98 22.66
CA THR A 462 -21.34 14.32 23.12
C THR A 462 -21.21 15.32 21.97
N LEU A 463 -20.12 15.27 21.22
CA LEU A 463 -19.93 16.12 20.05
C LEU A 463 -21.07 16.00 19.04
N VAL A 464 -21.51 14.75 18.72
CA VAL A 464 -22.63 14.52 17.81
C VAL A 464 -23.92 15.19 18.28
N ARG A 465 -24.17 15.21 19.60
CA ARG A 465 -25.37 15.83 20.16
C ARG A 465 -25.31 17.35 20.20
N ASP A 466 -24.12 17.89 20.38
CA ASP A 466 -23.88 19.30 20.64
C ASP A 466 -23.10 20.00 19.51
N VAL A 467 -23.08 19.42 18.30
CA VAL A 467 -22.28 19.91 17.18
C VAL A 467 -22.56 21.37 16.85
N GLU A 468 -23.82 21.80 16.89
CA GLU A 468 -24.25 23.19 16.63
C GLU A 468 -23.65 24.19 17.64
N LEU A 469 -23.33 23.73 18.84
CA LEU A 469 -22.65 24.53 19.84
C LEU A 469 -21.18 24.76 19.54
N PHE A 470 -20.52 23.78 18.89
CA PHE A 470 -19.09 23.85 18.55
C PHE A 470 -18.82 24.54 17.21
N GLU A 471 -19.73 24.49 16.24
CA GLU A 471 -19.56 25.06 14.91
C GLU A 471 -19.20 26.56 14.91
N PRO A 472 -19.80 27.44 15.77
CA PRO A 472 -19.46 28.85 15.78
C PRO A 472 -18.15 29.17 16.52
N ILE A 473 -17.48 28.20 17.15
CA ILE A 473 -16.26 28.44 17.92
C ILE A 473 -15.05 28.35 16.95
N PRO A 474 -14.25 29.42 16.82
CA PRO A 474 -13.02 29.34 16.06
C PRO A 474 -12.02 28.47 16.80
N LEU A 475 -11.66 27.33 16.22
CA LEU A 475 -10.74 26.36 16.83
C LEU A 475 -9.33 26.49 16.24
N LEU A 476 -8.33 26.55 17.10
CA LEU A 476 -6.93 26.53 16.70
C LEU A 476 -6.55 25.13 16.15
N CYS A 477 -6.94 24.08 16.88
CA CYS A 477 -6.70 22.72 16.46
C CYS A 477 -7.80 21.80 16.96
N VAL A 478 -8.20 20.84 16.10
CA VAL A 478 -9.07 19.72 16.47
C VAL A 478 -8.25 18.44 16.48
N ILE A 479 -8.23 17.74 17.60
CA ILE A 479 -7.57 16.45 17.78
C ILE A 479 -8.62 15.37 17.97
N GLY A 480 -8.61 14.36 17.11
CA GLY A 480 -9.42 13.13 17.28
C GLY A 480 -8.54 12.01 17.82
N ASP A 481 -8.81 11.59 19.07
CA ASP A 481 -8.12 10.47 19.68
C ASP A 481 -8.87 9.16 19.45
N GLU A 482 -8.15 8.05 19.35
CA GLU A 482 -8.68 6.74 18.94
C GLU A 482 -9.49 6.87 17.64
N ALA A 483 -8.80 7.31 16.59
CA ALA A 483 -9.40 7.71 15.31
C ALA A 483 -10.17 6.58 14.59
N GLN A 484 -10.11 5.31 15.08
CA GLN A 484 -10.99 4.25 14.59
C GLN A 484 -12.49 4.59 14.68
N HIS A 485 -12.88 5.53 15.54
CA HIS A 485 -14.26 6.03 15.60
C HIS A 485 -14.69 6.84 14.37
N LEU A 486 -13.73 7.24 13.50
CA LEU A 486 -13.94 8.02 12.28
C LEU A 486 -13.77 7.21 10.99
N LYS A 487 -13.45 5.92 11.07
CA LYS A 487 -13.17 5.06 9.91
C LYS A 487 -14.29 4.97 8.90
N ASN A 488 -15.52 5.20 9.29
CA ASN A 488 -16.66 5.22 8.40
C ASN A 488 -17.24 6.65 8.28
N ARG A 489 -17.00 7.28 7.13
CA ARG A 489 -17.47 8.66 6.82
C ARG A 489 -18.99 8.84 6.87
N LYS A 490 -19.76 7.76 6.81
CA LYS A 490 -21.24 7.82 6.89
C LYS A 490 -21.74 7.96 8.32
N THR A 491 -20.91 7.71 9.32
CA THR A 491 -21.31 7.79 10.73
C THR A 491 -21.53 9.24 11.17
N ASN A 492 -22.38 9.42 12.18
CA ASN A 492 -22.62 10.73 12.77
C ASN A 492 -21.35 11.31 13.40
N ASN A 493 -20.46 10.47 13.96
CA ASN A 493 -19.17 10.90 14.49
C ASN A 493 -18.31 11.58 13.41
N ALA A 494 -18.15 10.93 12.24
CA ALA A 494 -17.36 11.47 11.16
C ALA A 494 -17.96 12.78 10.60
N LYS A 495 -19.28 12.85 10.47
CA LYS A 495 -19.97 14.06 10.00
C LYS A 495 -19.78 15.22 10.97
N ALA A 496 -20.00 14.98 12.28
CA ALA A 496 -19.82 16.01 13.30
C ALA A 496 -18.38 16.50 13.40
N MET A 497 -17.39 15.62 13.30
CA MET A 497 -15.98 16.01 13.26
C MET A 497 -15.63 16.85 12.02
N SER A 498 -16.20 16.49 10.87
CA SER A 498 -15.90 17.18 9.60
C SER A 498 -16.54 18.56 9.51
N SER A 499 -17.69 18.84 10.20
CA SER A 499 -18.35 20.15 10.20
C SER A 499 -17.58 21.22 11.02
N LEU A 500 -16.68 20.80 11.91
CA LEU A 500 -15.90 21.73 12.74
C LEU A 500 -14.94 22.57 11.91
N SER A 501 -14.91 23.87 12.15
CA SER A 501 -13.94 24.81 11.56
C SER A 501 -12.70 24.92 12.44
N SER A 502 -11.50 24.67 11.89
CA SER A 502 -10.24 24.75 12.63
C SER A 502 -9.07 25.11 11.73
N GLU A 503 -8.03 25.74 12.32
CA GLU A 503 -6.78 26.03 11.59
C GLU A 503 -5.94 24.75 11.38
N GLY A 504 -6.04 23.77 12.26
CA GLY A 504 -5.32 22.49 12.16
C GLY A 504 -6.15 21.31 12.59
N ARG A 505 -5.80 20.13 12.06
CA ARG A 505 -6.46 18.85 12.36
C ARG A 505 -5.42 17.76 12.57
N VAL A 506 -5.57 17.01 13.64
CA VAL A 506 -4.67 15.90 14.00
C VAL A 506 -5.48 14.70 14.43
N LEU A 507 -5.06 13.52 14.04
CA LEU A 507 -5.61 12.25 14.48
C LEU A 507 -4.57 11.45 15.25
N LEU A 508 -5.00 10.83 16.33
CA LEU A 508 -4.20 9.91 17.12
C LEU A 508 -4.83 8.51 17.04
N THR A 509 -4.03 7.50 16.75
CA THR A 509 -4.50 6.11 16.72
C THR A 509 -3.33 5.15 16.93
N GLY A 510 -3.59 3.96 17.50
CA GLY A 510 -2.60 2.87 17.52
C GLY A 510 -2.69 1.98 16.28
N THR A 511 -3.81 2.06 15.55
CA THR A 511 -4.16 1.18 14.44
C THR A 511 -4.76 1.99 13.28
N PRO A 512 -3.93 2.65 12.46
CA PRO A 512 -4.42 3.52 11.37
C PRO A 512 -5.17 2.74 10.28
N ILE A 513 -4.79 1.49 10.07
CA ILE A 513 -5.42 0.57 9.12
C ILE A 513 -5.68 -0.74 9.88
N GLU A 514 -6.94 -1.06 10.15
CA GLU A 514 -7.33 -2.34 10.76
C GLU A 514 -7.94 -3.30 9.74
N ASN A 515 -8.91 -2.83 8.97
CA ASN A 515 -9.71 -3.70 8.12
C ASN A 515 -9.56 -3.38 6.62
N SER A 516 -9.36 -2.11 6.25
CA SER A 516 -9.32 -1.72 4.85
C SER A 516 -8.66 -0.36 4.60
N VAL A 517 -8.23 -0.15 3.37
CA VAL A 517 -7.75 1.16 2.90
C VAL A 517 -8.88 2.21 2.92
N SER A 518 -10.15 1.79 2.84
CA SER A 518 -11.30 2.69 2.99
C SER A 518 -11.32 3.41 4.34
N ASP A 519 -10.81 2.78 5.40
CA ASP A 519 -10.68 3.39 6.72
C ASP A 519 -9.72 4.59 6.66
N LEU A 520 -8.57 4.40 6.01
CA LEU A 520 -7.58 5.46 5.82
C LEU A 520 -8.13 6.63 5.01
N LEU A 521 -8.90 6.35 3.95
CA LEU A 521 -9.55 7.39 3.15
C LEU A 521 -10.47 8.28 3.99
N SER A 522 -11.23 7.67 4.92
CA SER A 522 -12.12 8.43 5.82
C SER A 522 -11.33 9.33 6.78
N LEU A 523 -10.17 8.86 7.24
CA LEU A 523 -9.27 9.67 8.10
C LEU A 523 -8.65 10.83 7.32
N LEU A 524 -8.23 10.60 6.08
CA LEU A 524 -7.68 11.66 5.21
C LEU A 524 -8.72 12.73 4.86
N GLU A 525 -9.98 12.36 4.64
CA GLU A 525 -11.08 13.31 4.39
C GLU A 525 -11.31 14.24 5.59
N PHE A 526 -11.18 13.72 6.81
CA PHE A 526 -11.21 14.57 8.01
C PHE A 526 -10.02 15.52 8.08
N LEU A 527 -8.81 15.03 7.82
CA LEU A 527 -7.59 15.86 7.90
C LEU A 527 -7.55 16.97 6.86
N MET A 528 -8.10 16.72 5.70
CA MET A 528 -8.10 17.62 4.54
C MET A 528 -9.52 17.78 4.01
N PRO A 529 -10.32 18.69 4.60
CA PRO A 529 -11.69 18.92 4.16
C PRO A 529 -11.76 19.27 2.69
N GLY A 530 -12.67 18.61 1.96
CA GLY A 530 -12.80 18.76 0.51
C GLY A 530 -12.02 17.72 -0.30
N ALA A 531 -11.05 17.01 0.28
CA ALA A 531 -10.45 15.85 -0.34
C ALA A 531 -11.51 14.74 -0.48
N ARG A 532 -11.61 14.19 -1.69
CA ARG A 532 -12.54 13.08 -2.01
C ARG A 532 -11.78 11.88 -2.53
N PRO A 533 -10.85 11.33 -1.75
CA PRO A 533 -10.13 10.15 -2.19
C PRO A 533 -11.13 9.04 -2.46
N ASN A 534 -11.09 8.48 -3.67
CA ASN A 534 -12.06 7.50 -4.10
C ASN A 534 -11.40 6.15 -4.41
N LEU A 535 -11.95 5.12 -3.79
CA LEU A 535 -11.71 3.74 -4.19
C LEU A 535 -12.96 3.31 -4.98
N PRO A 536 -12.86 3.03 -6.30
CA PRO A 536 -14.02 2.64 -7.08
C PRO A 536 -14.67 1.40 -6.49
N PRO A 537 -16.00 1.42 -6.21
CA PRO A 537 -16.69 0.29 -5.58
C PRO A 537 -16.70 -0.98 -6.43
N SER A 538 -16.51 -0.82 -7.75
CA SER A 538 -16.50 -1.91 -8.74
C SER A 538 -15.14 -2.58 -8.87
N SER A 539 -14.06 -1.99 -8.38
CA SER A 539 -12.71 -2.54 -8.54
C SER A 539 -12.56 -3.86 -7.80
N ARG A 540 -12.00 -4.87 -8.48
CA ARG A 540 -11.78 -6.23 -7.96
C ARG A 540 -10.41 -6.73 -8.42
N GLY A 541 -9.88 -7.75 -7.74
CA GLY A 541 -8.62 -8.39 -8.10
C GLY A 541 -7.46 -7.39 -8.17
N ASP A 542 -6.68 -7.45 -9.25
CA ASP A 542 -5.47 -6.64 -9.45
C ASP A 542 -5.74 -5.14 -9.52
N GLU A 543 -6.88 -4.73 -10.08
CA GLU A 543 -7.31 -3.34 -10.11
C GLU A 543 -7.48 -2.77 -8.70
N ARG A 544 -8.09 -3.53 -7.80
CA ARG A 544 -8.27 -3.11 -6.41
C ARG A 544 -6.92 -3.00 -5.69
N ILE A 545 -6.04 -3.97 -5.87
CA ILE A 545 -4.68 -3.97 -5.30
C ILE A 545 -3.92 -2.74 -5.77
N TRP A 546 -4.00 -2.41 -7.06
CA TRP A 546 -3.37 -1.22 -7.62
C TRP A 546 -3.88 0.08 -6.96
N HIS A 547 -5.22 0.23 -6.81
CA HIS A 547 -5.80 1.39 -6.15
C HIS A 547 -5.37 1.49 -4.67
N GLU A 548 -5.37 0.38 -3.95
CA GLU A 548 -4.97 0.33 -2.54
C GLU A 548 -3.49 0.72 -2.37
N GLN A 549 -2.60 0.19 -3.19
CA GLN A 549 -1.18 0.56 -3.17
C GLN A 549 -0.94 2.04 -3.50
N ARG A 550 -1.68 2.57 -4.47
CA ARG A 550 -1.63 3.99 -4.81
C ARG A 550 -2.02 4.86 -3.63
N ILE A 551 -3.16 4.59 -3.01
CA ILE A 551 -3.68 5.33 -1.86
C ILE A 551 -2.70 5.28 -0.68
N LEU A 552 -2.14 4.11 -0.38
CA LEU A 552 -1.15 3.95 0.69
C LEU A 552 0.09 4.81 0.45
N LYS A 553 0.58 4.85 -0.78
CA LYS A 553 1.74 5.68 -1.14
C LYS A 553 1.42 7.18 -1.04
N GLU A 554 0.24 7.60 -1.47
CA GLU A 554 -0.22 8.99 -1.39
C GLU A 554 -0.45 9.45 0.06
N ALA A 555 -0.92 8.55 0.94
CA ALA A 555 -1.19 8.82 2.35
C ALA A 555 0.06 8.79 3.24
N ALA A 556 1.11 8.08 2.83
CA ALA A 556 2.31 7.86 3.64
C ALA A 556 2.93 9.13 4.24
N PRO A 557 3.03 10.27 3.53
CA PRO A 557 3.59 11.50 4.08
C PRO A 557 2.80 12.11 5.25
N TYR A 558 1.51 11.78 5.36
CA TYR A 558 0.59 12.28 6.39
C TYR A 558 0.47 11.36 7.60
N LEU A 559 1.25 10.28 7.64
CA LEU A 559 1.17 9.25 8.66
C LEU A 559 2.54 9.01 9.30
N LEU A 560 2.64 9.29 10.60
CA LEU A 560 3.83 8.99 11.39
C LEU A 560 3.54 7.77 12.28
N ARG A 561 4.18 6.65 11.98
CA ARG A 561 4.03 5.39 12.72
C ARG A 561 5.38 4.85 13.16
N ARG A 562 5.54 4.67 14.46
CA ARG A 562 6.74 4.08 15.06
C ARG A 562 6.34 2.96 16.01
N SER A 563 7.11 1.89 16.01
CA SER A 563 6.95 0.76 16.93
C SER A 563 7.85 0.94 18.16
N LYS A 564 7.50 0.26 19.27
CA LYS A 564 8.34 0.21 20.47
C LYS A 564 9.74 -0.32 20.16
N LYS A 565 9.84 -1.35 19.30
CA LYS A 565 11.13 -1.92 18.88
C LYS A 565 12.05 -0.89 18.21
N GLN A 566 11.49 0.08 17.46
CA GLN A 566 12.27 1.10 16.76
C GLN A 566 12.74 2.24 17.66
N VAL A 567 11.94 2.64 18.65
CA VAL A 567 12.18 3.91 19.40
C VAL A 567 12.53 3.70 20.88
N ALA A 568 12.38 2.50 21.39
CA ALA A 568 12.66 2.13 22.78
C ALA A 568 13.33 0.75 22.86
N PRO A 569 14.54 0.60 22.27
CA PRO A 569 15.25 -0.68 22.25
C PRO A 569 15.63 -1.18 23.64
N GLU A 570 15.57 -0.31 24.65
CA GLU A 570 15.79 -0.64 26.06
C GLU A 570 14.65 -1.44 26.68
N LEU A 571 13.48 -1.53 26.04
CA LEU A 571 12.38 -2.35 26.55
C LEU A 571 12.65 -3.84 26.29
N PRO A 572 12.37 -4.70 27.28
CA PRO A 572 12.45 -6.13 27.08
C PRO A 572 11.48 -6.61 26.00
N GLU A 573 11.78 -7.74 25.42
CA GLU A 573 10.88 -8.35 24.45
C GLU A 573 9.52 -8.68 25.08
N LYS A 574 8.45 -8.48 24.31
CA LYS A 574 7.09 -8.85 24.72
C LYS A 574 7.00 -10.37 24.76
N ILE A 575 6.68 -10.92 25.93
CA ILE A 575 6.39 -12.34 26.09
C ILE A 575 4.88 -12.52 25.97
N GLU A 576 4.44 -13.32 25.01
CA GLU A 576 3.04 -13.72 24.86
C GLU A 576 2.89 -15.18 25.27
N GLN A 577 1.99 -15.43 26.22
CA GLN A 577 1.64 -16.78 26.66
C GLN A 577 0.16 -17.04 26.39
N LEU A 578 -0.13 -18.16 25.73
CA LEU A 578 -1.49 -18.63 25.54
C LEU A 578 -1.85 -19.57 26.69
N LEU A 579 -2.83 -19.17 27.48
CA LEU A 579 -3.38 -20.01 28.51
C LEU A 579 -4.70 -20.61 28.02
N PHE A 580 -4.74 -21.93 27.88
CA PHE A 580 -5.96 -22.67 27.56
C PHE A 580 -6.65 -23.05 28.86
N VAL A 581 -7.95 -22.75 28.92
CA VAL A 581 -8.78 -23.03 30.10
C VAL A 581 -9.94 -23.89 29.67
N GLU A 582 -10.10 -25.06 30.31
CA GLU A 582 -11.23 -25.94 30.10
C GLU A 582 -12.49 -25.35 30.75
N MET A 583 -13.64 -25.51 30.10
CA MET A 583 -14.92 -25.07 30.66
C MET A 583 -15.28 -25.93 31.87
N THR A 584 -15.94 -25.34 32.84
CA THR A 584 -16.60 -26.11 33.90
C THR A 584 -17.75 -26.96 33.35
N GLU A 585 -18.17 -27.99 34.06
CA GLU A 585 -19.25 -28.87 33.61
C GLU A 585 -20.52 -28.06 33.28
N ASP A 586 -20.95 -27.18 34.22
CA ASP A 586 -22.13 -26.33 34.04
C ASP A 586 -21.99 -25.38 32.84
N GLN A 587 -20.79 -24.83 32.62
CA GLN A 587 -20.52 -23.98 31.46
C GLN A 587 -20.53 -24.77 30.15
N GLN A 588 -20.11 -26.02 30.19
CA GLN A 588 -20.11 -26.92 29.03
C GLN A 588 -21.55 -27.32 28.64
N GLU A 589 -22.41 -27.59 29.62
CA GLU A 589 -23.83 -27.82 29.40
C GLU A 589 -24.52 -26.58 28.79
N CYS A 590 -24.32 -25.42 29.39
CA CYS A 590 -24.86 -24.15 28.87
C CYS A 590 -24.40 -23.88 27.42
N TYR A 591 -23.14 -24.13 27.11
CA TYR A 591 -22.60 -24.01 25.76
C TYR A 591 -23.24 -24.99 24.78
N ALA A 592 -23.44 -26.26 25.20
CA ALA A 592 -24.05 -27.29 24.37
C ALA A 592 -25.53 -26.95 24.06
N ASP A 593 -26.29 -26.47 25.07
CA ASP A 593 -27.68 -26.07 24.89
C ASP A 593 -27.83 -24.90 23.91
N ILE A 594 -26.97 -23.88 24.03
CA ILE A 594 -26.98 -22.74 23.13
C ILE A 594 -26.59 -23.18 21.70
N ARG A 595 -25.61 -24.06 21.57
CA ARG A 595 -25.17 -24.62 20.29
C ARG A 595 -26.32 -25.39 19.62
N GLN A 596 -26.98 -26.30 20.36
CA GLN A 596 -28.09 -27.10 19.83
C GLN A 596 -29.28 -26.21 19.42
N SER A 597 -29.60 -25.21 20.24
CA SER A 597 -30.63 -24.21 19.92
C SER A 597 -30.29 -23.43 18.66
N ALA A 598 -29.01 -23.02 18.50
CA ALA A 598 -28.52 -22.31 17.33
C ALA A 598 -28.59 -23.15 16.05
N GLU A 599 -28.20 -24.42 16.10
CA GLU A 599 -28.27 -25.37 14.98
C GLU A 599 -29.74 -25.57 14.54
N THR A 600 -30.65 -25.72 15.52
CA THR A 600 -32.11 -25.88 15.27
C THR A 600 -32.70 -24.61 14.63
N GLU A 601 -32.34 -23.43 15.12
CA GLU A 601 -32.83 -22.17 14.57
C GLU A 601 -32.32 -21.90 13.16
N LEU A 602 -31.05 -22.21 12.91
CA LEU A 602 -30.44 -22.04 11.58
C LEU A 602 -31.03 -23.00 10.56
N SER A 603 -31.31 -24.28 10.97
CA SER A 603 -32.00 -25.25 10.10
C SER A 603 -33.40 -24.78 9.75
N LYS A 604 -34.19 -24.33 10.71
CA LYS A 604 -35.55 -23.79 10.47
C LYS A 604 -35.48 -22.56 9.53
N LEU A 605 -34.48 -21.71 9.68
CA LEU A 605 -34.32 -20.54 8.84
C LEU A 605 -33.98 -20.94 7.40
N ALA A 606 -33.11 -21.93 7.21
CA ALA A 606 -32.79 -22.50 5.92
C ALA A 606 -33.98 -23.11 5.22
N ASP A 607 -34.79 -23.92 5.95
CA ASP A 607 -35.99 -24.58 5.44
C ASP A 607 -37.09 -23.56 5.05
N SER A 608 -37.13 -22.40 5.72
CA SER A 608 -38.05 -21.31 5.38
C SER A 608 -37.69 -20.51 4.14
N GLY A 609 -36.59 -20.79 3.49
CA GLY A 609 -36.12 -20.07 2.30
C GLY A 609 -35.62 -18.64 2.60
N ALA A 610 -35.10 -18.39 3.79
CA ALA A 610 -34.62 -17.08 4.20
C ALA A 610 -33.48 -16.58 3.31
N SER A 611 -33.37 -15.25 3.14
CA SER A 611 -32.32 -14.65 2.36
C SER A 611 -30.93 -14.91 2.98
N GLU A 612 -29.89 -14.95 2.12
CA GLU A 612 -28.49 -15.13 2.56
C GLU A 612 -28.06 -14.11 3.62
N GLY A 613 -28.53 -12.85 3.51
CA GLY A 613 -28.28 -11.80 4.49
C GLY A 613 -28.89 -12.11 5.86
N ALA A 614 -30.11 -12.65 5.89
CA ALA A 614 -30.77 -13.05 7.13
C ALA A 614 -30.08 -14.23 7.80
N MET A 615 -29.63 -15.22 7.01
CA MET A 615 -28.80 -16.34 7.46
C MET A 615 -27.50 -15.87 8.09
N ARG A 616 -26.74 -15.01 7.41
CA ARG A 616 -25.50 -14.43 7.93
C ARG A 616 -25.70 -13.70 9.25
N MET A 617 -26.73 -12.84 9.34
CA MET A 617 -27.03 -12.08 10.55
C MET A 617 -27.33 -13.02 11.71
N LYS A 618 -28.16 -14.05 11.49
CA LYS A 618 -28.51 -15.02 12.52
C LYS A 618 -27.28 -15.82 12.96
N THR A 619 -26.47 -16.30 12.03
CA THR A 619 -25.23 -17.03 12.33
C THR A 619 -24.27 -16.17 13.19
N LEU A 620 -24.07 -14.90 12.83
CA LEU A 620 -23.24 -13.99 13.63
C LEU A 620 -23.80 -13.78 15.05
N THR A 621 -25.12 -13.68 15.18
CA THR A 621 -25.77 -13.56 16.50
C THR A 621 -25.54 -14.80 17.36
N GLN A 622 -25.63 -15.98 16.77
CA GLN A 622 -25.40 -17.24 17.51
C GLN A 622 -23.94 -17.42 17.88
N LEU A 623 -23.02 -17.10 16.98
CA LEU A 623 -21.58 -17.09 17.27
C LEU A 623 -21.23 -16.10 18.40
N LEU A 624 -21.89 -14.94 18.43
CA LEU A 624 -21.72 -13.99 19.53
C LEU A 624 -22.15 -14.59 20.86
N ARG A 625 -23.32 -15.26 20.92
CA ARG A 625 -23.81 -15.94 22.14
C ARG A 625 -22.83 -17.02 22.61
N LEU A 626 -22.39 -17.91 21.72
CA LEU A 626 -21.39 -18.93 22.05
C LEU A 626 -20.09 -18.31 22.60
N ARG A 627 -19.62 -17.23 21.98
CA ARG A 627 -18.47 -16.47 22.47
C ARG A 627 -18.70 -15.86 23.85
N GLN A 628 -19.88 -15.32 24.10
CA GLN A 628 -20.29 -14.77 25.40
C GLN A 628 -20.28 -15.87 26.47
N THR A 629 -20.83 -17.05 26.19
CA THR A 629 -20.75 -18.20 27.08
C THR A 629 -19.30 -18.61 27.42
N CYS A 630 -18.44 -18.62 26.42
CA CYS A 630 -17.00 -18.91 26.64
C CYS A 630 -16.28 -17.84 27.47
N CYS A 631 -16.74 -16.58 27.42
CA CYS A 631 -16.15 -15.51 28.22
C CYS A 631 -16.67 -15.52 29.65
N ASP A 632 -17.98 -15.46 29.80
CA ASP A 632 -18.70 -15.53 31.07
C ASP A 632 -20.18 -15.85 30.79
N PRO A 633 -20.71 -17.02 31.20
CA PRO A 633 -22.09 -17.39 30.96
C PRO A 633 -23.10 -16.35 31.44
N ARG A 634 -22.79 -15.57 32.47
CA ARG A 634 -23.64 -14.50 33.00
C ARG A 634 -23.94 -13.37 32.01
N LEU A 635 -23.20 -13.28 30.92
CA LEU A 635 -23.51 -12.36 29.81
C LEU A 635 -24.78 -12.78 29.04
N ILE A 636 -25.23 -14.05 29.22
CA ILE A 636 -26.44 -14.59 28.60
C ILE A 636 -27.51 -14.87 29.65
N ASP A 637 -27.11 -15.54 30.73
CA ASP A 637 -27.96 -15.86 31.89
C ASP A 637 -27.38 -15.17 33.13
N PRO A 638 -27.94 -14.04 33.57
CA PRO A 638 -27.48 -13.31 34.76
C PRO A 638 -27.50 -14.11 36.06
N ASP A 639 -28.32 -15.14 36.14
CA ASP A 639 -28.49 -15.99 37.31
C ASP A 639 -27.45 -17.14 37.36
N PHE A 640 -26.62 -17.29 36.32
CA PHE A 640 -25.58 -18.32 36.26
C PHE A 640 -24.58 -18.16 37.39
N PRO A 641 -24.14 -19.24 38.08
CA PRO A 641 -23.23 -19.17 39.21
C PRO A 641 -21.88 -18.52 38.84
N ALA A 642 -21.45 -17.53 39.61
CA ALA A 642 -20.26 -16.74 39.33
C ALA A 642 -18.96 -17.52 39.41
N ASP A 643 -18.93 -18.60 40.18
CA ASP A 643 -17.80 -19.50 40.36
C ASP A 643 -17.69 -20.54 39.23
N GLN A 644 -18.66 -20.65 38.38
CA GLN A 644 -18.71 -21.58 37.25
C GLN A 644 -18.23 -20.95 35.93
N SER A 645 -17.65 -19.76 35.96
CA SER A 645 -16.99 -19.13 34.80
C SER A 645 -15.51 -19.46 34.76
N ALA A 646 -15.11 -20.44 33.96
CA ALA A 646 -13.76 -20.97 33.89
C ALA A 646 -12.71 -19.89 33.56
N LYS A 647 -12.94 -19.04 32.55
CA LYS A 647 -12.03 -17.94 32.20
C LYS A 647 -11.89 -16.89 33.30
N LEU A 648 -12.99 -16.59 33.98
CA LEU A 648 -12.97 -15.61 35.06
C LEU A 648 -12.19 -16.16 36.27
N ASN A 649 -12.32 -17.45 36.56
CA ASN A 649 -11.59 -18.10 37.62
C ASN A 649 -10.06 -18.12 37.33
N ALA A 650 -9.67 -18.54 36.13
CA ALA A 650 -8.29 -18.49 35.68
C ALA A 650 -7.72 -17.06 35.69
N PHE A 651 -8.52 -16.07 35.28
CA PHE A 651 -8.10 -14.67 35.35
C PHE A 651 -7.90 -14.20 36.80
N ARG A 652 -8.78 -14.61 37.75
CA ARG A 652 -8.59 -14.30 39.18
C ARG A 652 -7.32 -14.89 39.74
N GLU A 653 -7.02 -16.15 39.46
CA GLU A 653 -5.79 -16.81 39.88
C GLU A 653 -4.55 -16.08 39.34
N LEU A 654 -4.51 -15.76 38.06
CA LEU A 654 -3.44 -14.96 37.46
C LEU A 654 -3.31 -13.59 38.13
N LEU A 655 -4.44 -12.92 38.37
CA LEU A 655 -4.47 -11.60 39.01
C LEU A 655 -3.88 -11.68 40.43
N TYR A 656 -4.29 -12.65 41.22
CA TYR A 656 -3.74 -12.85 42.58
C TYR A 656 -2.22 -13.17 42.55
N THR A 657 -1.81 -14.05 41.66
CA THR A 657 -0.37 -14.40 41.49
C THR A 657 0.44 -13.15 41.10
N CYS A 658 -0.05 -12.32 40.19
CA CYS A 658 0.65 -11.10 39.82
C CYS A 658 0.69 -10.07 40.97
N LEU A 659 -0.40 -9.92 41.72
CA LEU A 659 -0.43 -8.99 42.86
C LEU A 659 0.47 -9.43 43.99
N GLU A 660 0.51 -10.74 44.34
CA GLU A 660 1.42 -11.31 45.31
C GLU A 660 2.88 -11.17 44.87
N GLY A 661 3.18 -11.30 43.59
CA GLY A 661 4.49 -11.03 43.00
C GLY A 661 4.89 -9.57 42.95
N GLY A 662 4.01 -8.63 43.37
CA GLY A 662 4.27 -7.18 43.34
C GLY A 662 4.30 -6.60 41.93
N HIS A 663 3.76 -7.29 40.94
CA HIS A 663 3.69 -6.83 39.56
C HIS A 663 2.59 -5.77 39.38
N ARG A 664 2.82 -4.85 38.44
CA ARG A 664 1.82 -3.88 38.02
C ARG A 664 1.01 -4.44 36.87
N LEU A 665 -0.30 -4.28 36.94
CA LEU A 665 -1.26 -4.70 35.92
C LEU A 665 -1.90 -3.51 35.23
#